data_12027ea50dc58cbd79928ca347e2b264
#
_entry.id   12027ea50dc58cbd79928ca347e2b264
#
_cell.length_a   1.000
_cell.length_b   1.000
_cell.length_c   1.000
_cell.angle_alpha   90.00
_cell.angle_beta   90.00
_cell.angle_gamma   90.00
#
_symmetry.space_group_name_H-M   'P 1'
#
loop_
_entity.id
_entity.type
_entity.pdbx_description
1 polymer ?
#
loop_
_entity_poly.entity_id
_entity_poly.type
_entity_poly.pdbx_seq_one_letter_code
_entity_poly.pdbx_strand_id
1 'polypeptide(L)'
;MKKIIYFASLLLICSNNSFAQKDKNKAQDNPLDKISLSGLSWRSIGPSLTSGRISDLAINPDKPFEYYVAVSSGGVWKTSNWGLDYTPVFDNESSYSIGCVTIDHNNTNIIWIGTGENNNQRSVAYGDGIYKSVDGGKSWKNMGLKNSEHIGNILVHPENSNVVFVSVYGPLWSKGGDRGIYKTEDGGNTWNKILYIDEHTGFNEIHMDPRNSDVLYAASHQRRRHVYTYVGGGPGSGLHKSTDGGVTWKEINKGLPGVEIGRIGMDISDANPEIIYAIVEAAERKGGFYKSTDRGENWVKQSSKVTSGNYYQEIFADPVDQDVVYTMDTWMAVTHDGGKTFKNVGEDFKHVDNHAMWINPNNNSHWLVGCDGGIYETFDSAKNWDFKENLPVTQFYKVAVDNAEPFYNIYGGTQDNFSMGGPSRVKTAHGITNQDWFITHGGDGFESQVDPDNPNIVYAQSQYGWLVRFDKLSGEEVGIKPIARKGELDYKWNWDAPLAVSKHKTGRLYFAANKVFRSDDYGNSWEVISDDLSRKINRNELKVFGRVLSMDAVAKNGSTSPYGTIVSLSESPIDSNFIAVGTDDGLIQITKNGGQNWAKIDNIKGAPSLSYVNSIYLSKHDINVMYVAFNHHKYGDFKPYIFKSSDQGESWESISNNLPERGSVYSIEEDHINKDLIFCGTEFGVFFSPNSGERWKELGNGLPTIAVRDIAIQERENDLILGTFGRGFYVLDDYSSLRSINDYYSSSNSNIFNVRDPLMWEKSMPLGLPGKAFQGDNFYSATNLGPVAMITYYHNDNFSSLKSKRQKSEKELIKNNKDVS
;
A
#
# COMPACT_ATOMS: atom_id res chain seq x y z
N MET A 1 -32.04 14.17 82.67
CA MET A 1 -33.25 14.58 81.92
C MET A 1 -32.81 15.17 80.57
N LYS A 2 -32.92 14.47 79.47
CA LYS A 2 -33.22 14.86 78.11
C LYS A 2 -32.97 13.70 77.24
N LYS A 3 -34.04 13.17 76.70
CA LYS A 3 -34.07 12.00 75.75
C LYS A 3 -33.53 12.48 74.43
N ILE A 4 -32.64 11.71 73.83
CA ILE A 4 -32.19 11.82 72.45
C ILE A 4 -33.00 10.82 71.64
N ILE A 5 -33.83 11.31 70.73
CA ILE A 5 -34.60 10.54 69.76
C ILE A 5 -33.70 10.37 68.53
N TYR A 6 -33.45 9.09 68.21
CA TYR A 6 -32.82 8.72 66.91
C TYR A 6 -33.93 8.62 65.87
N PHE A 7 -33.87 9.46 64.88
CA PHE A 7 -34.62 9.33 63.63
C PHE A 7 -33.80 8.50 62.69
N ALA A 8 -34.26 7.26 62.48
CA ALA A 8 -33.73 6.43 61.40
C ALA A 8 -34.42 6.77 60.10
N SER A 9 -33.71 7.50 59.23
CA SER A 9 -34.17 7.80 57.87
C SER A 9 -33.89 6.57 57.01
N LEU A 10 -34.90 5.82 56.68
CA LEU A 10 -34.87 4.74 55.72
C LEU A 10 -34.76 5.37 54.31
N LEU A 11 -33.57 5.49 53.75
CA LEU A 11 -33.36 5.79 52.33
C LEU A 11 -33.71 4.52 51.53
N LEU A 12 -34.88 4.49 50.93
CA LEU A 12 -35.21 3.60 49.84
C LEU A 12 -34.39 4.01 48.62
N ILE A 13 -33.28 3.32 48.41
CA ILE A 13 -32.57 3.38 47.13
C ILE A 13 -33.36 2.47 46.17
N CYS A 14 -34.26 3.08 45.40
CA CYS A 14 -34.74 2.48 44.17
C CYS A 14 -33.59 2.34 43.22
N SER A 15 -32.91 1.21 43.26
CA SER A 15 -32.01 0.82 42.16
C SER A 15 -32.88 0.54 40.94
N ASN A 16 -33.09 1.54 40.14
CA ASN A 16 -33.44 1.33 38.72
C ASN A 16 -32.30 0.55 38.07
N ASN A 17 -32.35 -0.77 38.19
CA ASN A 17 -31.72 -1.65 37.24
C ASN A 17 -32.39 -1.44 35.89
N SER A 18 -32.02 -0.37 35.20
CA SER A 18 -32.12 -0.36 33.76
C SER A 18 -31.18 -1.47 33.27
N PHE A 19 -31.72 -2.68 33.18
CA PHE A 19 -31.21 -3.64 32.24
C PHE A 19 -31.30 -2.93 30.90
N ALA A 20 -30.18 -2.26 30.49
CA ALA A 20 -29.90 -2.04 29.08
C ALA A 20 -29.91 -3.46 28.50
N GLN A 21 -31.10 -3.86 28.04
CA GLN A 21 -31.25 -4.93 27.09
C GLN A 21 -30.34 -4.51 25.93
N LYS A 22 -29.09 -5.01 25.95
CA LYS A 22 -28.33 -5.13 24.73
C LYS A 22 -29.25 -5.93 23.83
N ASP A 23 -29.98 -5.22 22.98
CA ASP A 23 -30.42 -5.81 21.75
C ASP A 23 -29.15 -6.36 21.11
N LYS A 24 -28.86 -7.62 21.43
CA LYS A 24 -28.22 -8.48 20.47
C LYS A 24 -29.23 -8.54 19.34
N ASN A 25 -29.18 -7.56 18.44
CA ASN A 25 -29.53 -7.80 17.06
C ASN A 25 -28.69 -9.02 16.71
N LYS A 26 -29.33 -10.22 16.81
CA LYS A 26 -28.82 -11.37 16.08
C LYS A 26 -28.68 -10.87 14.68
N ALA A 27 -27.44 -10.65 14.25
CA ALA A 27 -27.14 -10.44 12.85
C ALA A 27 -27.94 -11.55 12.16
N GLN A 28 -28.96 -11.15 11.41
CA GLN A 28 -29.86 -12.08 10.78
C GLN A 28 -28.97 -12.93 9.91
N ASP A 29 -28.90 -14.24 10.21
CA ASP A 29 -28.03 -15.21 9.55
C ASP A 29 -28.25 -15.07 8.04
N ASN A 30 -27.43 -14.24 7.38
CA ASN A 30 -27.61 -13.96 5.95
C ASN A 30 -27.11 -15.19 5.18
N PRO A 31 -27.93 -15.77 4.31
CA PRO A 31 -27.53 -16.92 3.53
C PRO A 31 -26.24 -16.72 2.74
N LEU A 32 -25.99 -15.50 2.23
CA LEU A 32 -24.76 -15.14 1.51
C LEU A 32 -23.50 -15.42 2.34
N ASP A 33 -23.53 -15.18 3.66
CA ASP A 33 -22.36 -15.40 4.54
C ASP A 33 -21.99 -16.88 4.64
N LYS A 34 -22.95 -17.79 4.45
CA LYS A 34 -22.77 -19.24 4.53
C LYS A 34 -22.22 -19.87 3.26
N ILE A 35 -22.28 -19.19 2.13
CA ILE A 35 -21.78 -19.72 0.87
C ILE A 35 -20.27 -19.80 0.90
N SER A 36 -19.71 -20.98 0.62
CA SER A 36 -18.29 -21.16 0.39
C SER A 36 -17.95 -20.69 -1.04
N LEU A 37 -16.98 -19.80 -1.14
CA LEU A 37 -16.42 -19.34 -2.41
C LEU A 37 -15.10 -20.04 -2.75
N SER A 38 -14.79 -21.18 -2.10
CA SER A 38 -13.52 -21.89 -2.27
C SER A 38 -13.25 -22.40 -3.69
N GLY A 39 -14.30 -22.49 -4.52
CA GLY A 39 -14.17 -22.81 -5.95
C GLY A 39 -13.78 -21.62 -6.84
N LEU A 40 -13.83 -20.39 -6.32
CA LEU A 40 -13.43 -19.17 -7.00
C LEU A 40 -12.10 -18.72 -6.40
N SER A 41 -11.00 -18.99 -7.09
CA SER A 41 -9.65 -18.72 -6.59
C SER A 41 -8.90 -17.75 -7.50
N TRP A 42 -8.29 -16.76 -6.91
CA TRP A 42 -7.45 -15.81 -7.60
C TRP A 42 -6.16 -16.45 -8.11
N ARG A 43 -5.76 -16.09 -9.28
CA ARG A 43 -4.50 -16.49 -9.93
C ARG A 43 -3.60 -15.26 -10.04
N SER A 44 -2.46 -15.28 -9.34
CA SER A 44 -1.41 -14.26 -9.52
C SER A 44 -0.73 -14.47 -10.86
N ILE A 45 -0.56 -13.38 -11.62
CA ILE A 45 0.12 -13.39 -12.92
C ILE A 45 1.40 -12.54 -12.95
N GLY A 46 1.81 -12.01 -11.79
CA GLY A 46 2.94 -11.10 -11.69
C GLY A 46 2.56 -9.67 -12.11
N PRO A 47 3.49 -8.92 -12.69
CA PRO A 47 4.87 -9.26 -13.05
C PRO A 47 5.86 -9.32 -11.88
N SER A 48 7.09 -9.77 -12.20
CA SER A 48 8.29 -9.52 -11.40
C SER A 48 9.40 -8.89 -12.26
N LEU A 49 9.04 -8.35 -13.42
CA LEU A 49 9.95 -7.61 -14.32
C LEU A 49 10.57 -6.41 -13.62
N THR A 50 9.76 -5.71 -12.84
CA THR A 50 10.15 -4.75 -11.82
C THR A 50 9.50 -5.18 -10.52
N SER A 51 10.14 -4.90 -9.39
CA SER A 51 9.60 -5.28 -8.09
C SER A 51 8.87 -4.09 -7.43
N GLY A 52 9.03 -3.86 -6.14
CA GLY A 52 8.41 -2.77 -5.39
C GLY A 52 9.27 -2.39 -4.20
N ARG A 53 8.82 -1.39 -3.45
CA ARG A 53 9.59 -0.77 -2.36
C ARG A 53 9.89 -1.73 -1.24
N ILE A 54 11.19 -1.87 -0.93
CA ILE A 54 11.70 -2.61 0.21
C ILE A 54 11.98 -1.64 1.36
N SER A 55 11.29 -1.81 2.46
CA SER A 55 11.43 -0.94 3.63
C SER A 55 12.54 -1.38 4.58
N ASP A 56 12.82 -2.70 4.68
CA ASP A 56 13.81 -3.21 5.61
C ASP A 56 14.25 -4.64 5.25
N LEU A 57 15.43 -5.04 5.76
CA LEU A 57 16.05 -6.34 5.55
C LEU A 57 16.57 -6.89 6.89
N ALA A 58 16.17 -8.08 7.29
CA ALA A 58 16.70 -8.76 8.46
C ALA A 58 17.43 -10.05 8.08
N ILE A 59 18.76 -10.02 8.21
CA ILE A 59 19.62 -11.13 7.85
C ILE A 59 19.88 -12.00 9.08
N ASN A 60 19.73 -13.32 8.95
CA ASN A 60 20.01 -14.26 10.03
C ASN A 60 21.51 -14.27 10.34
N PRO A 61 21.96 -13.88 11.55
CA PRO A 61 23.38 -13.77 11.87
C PRO A 61 24.10 -15.13 11.83
N ASP A 62 23.40 -16.23 12.13
CA ASP A 62 23.95 -17.58 12.11
C ASP A 62 23.98 -18.19 10.71
N LYS A 63 23.10 -17.68 9.81
CA LYS A 63 22.88 -18.21 8.47
C LYS A 63 22.60 -17.08 7.50
N PRO A 64 23.60 -16.33 7.04
CA PRO A 64 23.38 -15.13 6.22
C PRO A 64 22.62 -15.37 4.90
N PHE A 65 22.57 -16.62 4.44
CA PHE A 65 21.74 -17.04 3.28
C PHE A 65 20.24 -17.11 3.58
N GLU A 66 19.85 -17.03 4.86
CA GLU A 66 18.46 -16.92 5.32
C GLU A 66 18.21 -15.47 5.75
N TYR A 67 17.22 -14.81 5.13
CA TYR A 67 16.84 -13.47 5.51
C TYR A 67 15.36 -13.18 5.23
N TYR A 68 14.86 -12.15 5.90
CA TYR A 68 13.50 -11.65 5.73
C TYR A 68 13.54 -10.30 5.05
N VAL A 69 12.54 -10.09 4.18
CA VAL A 69 12.37 -8.87 3.40
C VAL A 69 11.05 -8.22 3.82
N ALA A 70 11.14 -7.04 4.39
CA ALA A 70 9.97 -6.20 4.67
C ALA A 70 9.63 -5.39 3.42
N VAL A 71 8.45 -5.59 2.88
CA VAL A 71 7.97 -4.85 1.72
C VAL A 71 7.00 -3.77 2.20
N SER A 72 7.25 -2.52 1.83
CA SER A 72 6.43 -1.38 2.24
C SER A 72 4.94 -1.59 1.97
N SER A 73 4.63 -2.21 0.83
CA SER A 73 3.28 -2.66 0.47
C SER A 73 3.40 -4.03 -0.22
N GLY A 74 3.29 -5.12 0.51
CA GLY A 74 3.46 -6.46 -0.06
C GLY A 74 3.77 -7.55 0.97
N GLY A 75 3.68 -7.22 2.27
CA GLY A 75 3.89 -8.16 3.37
C GLY A 75 5.36 -8.43 3.64
N VAL A 76 5.65 -9.60 4.20
CA VAL A 76 7.00 -10.04 4.51
C VAL A 76 7.31 -11.32 3.75
N TRP A 77 8.50 -11.35 3.16
CA TRP A 77 9.00 -12.48 2.40
C TRP A 77 10.24 -13.07 3.06
N LYS A 78 10.40 -14.38 2.95
CA LYS A 78 11.55 -15.11 3.46
C LYS A 78 12.28 -15.83 2.34
N THR A 79 13.60 -15.76 2.35
CA THR A 79 14.48 -16.66 1.60
C THR A 79 15.32 -17.49 2.55
N SER A 80 15.72 -18.68 2.11
CA SER A 80 16.64 -19.57 2.85
C SER A 80 17.83 -20.02 1.97
N ASN A 81 18.09 -19.28 0.87
CA ASN A 81 19.07 -19.65 -0.15
C ASN A 81 19.60 -18.46 -0.96
N TRP A 82 19.89 -17.33 -0.30
CA TRP A 82 20.41 -16.11 -0.92
C TRP A 82 19.48 -15.51 -2.00
N GLY A 83 18.16 -15.65 -1.85
CA GLY A 83 17.21 -15.09 -2.80
C GLY A 83 17.03 -15.86 -4.09
N LEU A 84 17.47 -17.13 -4.16
CA LEU A 84 17.12 -18.02 -5.27
C LEU A 84 15.61 -18.25 -5.35
N ASP A 85 14.95 -18.28 -4.17
CA ASP A 85 13.50 -18.21 -4.08
C ASP A 85 13.06 -17.38 -2.87
N TYR A 86 11.82 -16.91 -2.91
CA TYR A 86 11.17 -16.18 -1.84
C TYR A 86 9.80 -16.79 -1.55
N THR A 87 9.49 -16.94 -0.26
CA THR A 87 8.17 -17.40 0.21
C THR A 87 7.51 -16.27 1.01
N PRO A 88 6.29 -15.87 0.67
CA PRO A 88 5.55 -14.92 1.50
C PRO A 88 5.18 -15.59 2.82
N VAL A 89 5.41 -14.89 3.94
CA VAL A 89 5.20 -15.44 5.29
C VAL A 89 4.20 -14.65 6.13
N PHE A 90 3.59 -13.59 5.57
CA PHE A 90 2.73 -12.67 6.30
C PHE A 90 1.35 -12.42 5.64
N ASP A 91 0.99 -13.20 4.64
CA ASP A 91 -0.16 -12.99 3.73
C ASP A 91 -1.54 -13.00 4.40
N ASN A 92 -1.68 -13.69 5.54
CA ASN A 92 -2.97 -13.89 6.22
C ASN A 92 -3.16 -12.97 7.44
N GLU A 93 -2.25 -12.03 7.66
CA GLU A 93 -2.34 -11.09 8.76
C GLU A 93 -3.18 -9.86 8.37
N SER A 94 -3.59 -9.05 9.34
CA SER A 94 -4.51 -7.93 9.09
C SER A 94 -3.84 -6.67 8.53
N SER A 95 -2.56 -6.72 8.19
CA SER A 95 -1.82 -5.66 7.51
C SER A 95 -0.90 -6.23 6.44
N TYR A 96 -0.71 -5.50 5.36
CA TYR A 96 0.23 -5.81 4.29
C TYR A 96 1.38 -4.79 4.20
N SER A 97 1.24 -3.66 4.90
CA SER A 97 2.23 -2.59 4.92
C SER A 97 3.20 -2.82 6.05
N ILE A 98 4.49 -2.87 5.74
CA ILE A 98 5.55 -3.20 6.70
C ILE A 98 6.54 -2.04 6.77
N GLY A 99 6.84 -1.60 8.00
CA GLY A 99 7.85 -0.57 8.27
C GLY A 99 9.23 -1.16 8.54
N CYS A 100 9.28 -2.25 9.34
CA CYS A 100 10.54 -2.88 9.72
C CYS A 100 10.38 -4.36 10.06
N VAL A 101 11.49 -5.09 10.01
CA VAL A 101 11.60 -6.51 10.41
C VAL A 101 12.88 -6.72 11.20
N THR A 102 12.81 -7.50 12.29
CA THR A 102 13.99 -7.76 13.16
C THR A 102 14.02 -9.22 13.57
N ILE A 103 15.19 -9.86 13.44
CA ILE A 103 15.49 -11.19 13.98
C ILE A 103 16.06 -11.04 15.38
N ASP A 104 15.58 -11.84 16.32
CA ASP A 104 16.17 -11.92 17.66
C ASP A 104 17.48 -12.71 17.61
N HIS A 105 18.59 -12.04 17.90
CA HIS A 105 19.93 -12.64 17.88
C HIS A 105 20.12 -13.73 18.95
N ASN A 106 19.31 -13.73 20.03
CA ASN A 106 19.36 -14.79 21.05
C ASN A 106 18.66 -16.07 20.61
N ASN A 107 17.69 -15.94 19.66
CA ASN A 107 16.94 -17.07 19.10
C ASN A 107 16.43 -16.68 17.71
N THR A 108 17.13 -17.08 16.68
CA THR A 108 16.83 -16.72 15.28
C THR A 108 15.51 -17.28 14.72
N ASN A 109 14.75 -18.05 15.52
CA ASN A 109 13.35 -18.39 15.21
C ASN A 109 12.36 -17.30 15.67
N ILE A 110 12.79 -16.36 16.50
CA ILE A 110 11.95 -15.24 16.93
C ILE A 110 12.15 -14.09 15.95
N ILE A 111 11.05 -13.69 15.32
CA ILE A 111 11.02 -12.60 14.35
C ILE A 111 9.98 -11.57 14.82
N TRP A 112 10.34 -10.31 14.77
CA TRP A 112 9.47 -9.19 15.05
C TRP A 112 9.21 -8.39 13.78
N ILE A 113 7.97 -7.92 13.60
CA ILE A 113 7.54 -7.07 12.49
C ILE A 113 6.83 -5.85 13.05
N GLY A 114 7.25 -4.67 12.58
CA GLY A 114 6.53 -3.41 12.77
C GLY A 114 5.73 -3.09 11.51
N THR A 115 4.40 -2.97 11.64
CA THR A 115 3.53 -2.68 10.51
C THR A 115 3.36 -1.19 10.25
N GLY A 116 2.99 -0.85 9.00
CA GLY A 116 2.90 0.51 8.50
C GLY A 116 4.24 1.08 8.06
N GLU A 117 4.30 1.53 6.84
CA GLU A 117 5.51 2.02 6.18
C GLU A 117 6.22 3.13 6.98
N ASN A 118 7.54 3.08 7.11
CA ASN A 118 8.34 3.95 7.99
C ASN A 118 8.75 5.29 7.36
N ASN A 119 8.22 5.66 6.22
CA ASN A 119 8.45 6.95 5.57
C ASN A 119 7.20 7.86 5.56
N ASN A 120 7.24 8.97 4.80
CA ASN A 120 6.21 10.01 4.79
C ASN A 120 5.67 10.31 3.40
N GLN A 121 5.88 9.41 2.46
CA GLN A 121 5.51 9.56 1.06
C GLN A 121 3.98 9.59 0.87
N ARG A 122 3.50 10.04 -0.28
CA ARG A 122 2.06 10.24 -0.56
C ARG A 122 1.24 8.96 -0.62
N SER A 123 1.88 7.85 -1.03
CA SER A 123 1.23 6.54 -1.20
C SER A 123 1.43 5.59 -0.02
N VAL A 124 2.02 6.07 1.06
CA VAL A 124 2.26 5.31 2.29
C VAL A 124 0.98 4.63 2.78
N ALA A 125 1.08 3.35 3.12
CA ALA A 125 0.02 2.58 3.73
C ALA A 125 0.25 2.42 5.24
N TYR A 126 -0.81 2.10 5.98
CA TYR A 126 -0.78 2.05 7.44
C TYR A 126 -0.90 0.62 7.98
N GLY A 127 -0.33 0.42 9.15
CA GLY A 127 -0.34 -0.83 9.89
C GLY A 127 -1.31 -0.85 11.07
N ASP A 128 -1.23 -1.91 11.87
CA ASP A 128 -2.07 -2.18 13.03
C ASP A 128 -1.28 -2.73 14.23
N GLY A 129 -0.03 -2.30 14.35
CA GLY A 129 0.82 -2.60 15.48
C GLY A 129 2.01 -3.50 15.17
N ILE A 130 2.40 -4.26 16.18
CA ILE A 130 3.60 -5.09 16.16
C ILE A 130 3.23 -6.56 16.18
N TYR A 131 3.97 -7.37 15.42
CA TYR A 131 3.77 -8.81 15.34
C TYR A 131 5.04 -9.57 15.74
N LYS A 132 4.84 -10.76 16.31
CA LYS A 132 5.90 -11.69 16.69
C LYS A 132 5.63 -13.08 16.13
N SER A 133 6.64 -13.68 15.54
CA SER A 133 6.72 -15.11 15.28
C SER A 133 7.71 -15.74 16.26
N VAL A 134 7.48 -17.00 16.63
CA VAL A 134 8.41 -17.81 17.45
C VAL A 134 8.83 -19.10 16.72
N ASP A 135 8.48 -19.23 15.46
CA ASP A 135 8.67 -20.43 14.63
C ASP A 135 9.26 -20.13 13.25
N GLY A 136 10.01 -19.02 13.15
CA GLY A 136 10.71 -18.61 11.94
C GLY A 136 9.78 -18.10 10.84
N GLY A 137 8.68 -17.42 11.24
CA GLY A 137 7.70 -16.80 10.33
C GLY A 137 6.59 -17.73 9.83
N LYS A 138 6.43 -18.92 10.41
CA LYS A 138 5.35 -19.85 10.02
C LYS A 138 4.00 -19.46 10.60
N SER A 139 4.01 -18.81 11.75
CA SER A 139 2.81 -18.25 12.39
C SER A 139 3.14 -16.94 13.09
N TRP A 140 2.13 -16.08 13.20
CA TRP A 140 2.27 -14.73 13.74
C TRP A 140 1.23 -14.43 14.81
N LYS A 141 1.60 -13.57 15.74
CA LYS A 141 0.69 -13.05 16.76
C LYS A 141 0.87 -11.53 16.84
N ASN A 142 -0.24 -10.79 16.72
CA ASN A 142 -0.24 -9.36 17.02
C ASN A 142 0.02 -9.15 18.52
N MET A 143 1.07 -8.40 18.84
CA MET A 143 1.55 -8.16 20.20
C MET A 143 1.12 -6.79 20.76
N GLY A 144 0.23 -6.06 20.07
CA GLY A 144 -0.30 -4.78 20.53
C GLY A 144 0.19 -3.56 19.74
N LEU A 145 0.11 -2.39 20.34
CA LEU A 145 0.35 -1.08 19.72
C LEU A 145 -0.51 -0.85 18.46
N LYS A 146 -1.78 -1.26 18.52
CA LYS A 146 -2.69 -1.31 17.35
C LYS A 146 -3.02 0.04 16.74
N ASN A 147 -2.86 1.12 17.50
CA ASN A 147 -3.12 2.48 17.04
C ASN A 147 -1.83 3.20 16.62
N SER A 148 -0.75 2.46 16.35
CA SER A 148 0.52 3.03 15.93
C SER A 148 0.50 3.56 14.50
N GLU A 149 -0.27 2.96 13.62
CA GLU A 149 -0.29 3.16 12.17
C GLU A 149 1.06 2.94 11.49
N HIS A 150 2.19 3.37 12.11
CA HIS A 150 3.52 3.25 11.57
C HIS A 150 4.53 2.94 12.69
N ILE A 151 5.33 1.89 12.50
CA ILE A 151 6.45 1.52 13.36
C ILE A 151 7.75 1.90 12.64
N GLY A 152 8.65 2.63 13.31
CA GLY A 152 9.93 3.05 12.77
C GLY A 152 10.94 1.90 12.71
N ASN A 153 11.36 1.42 13.88
CA ASN A 153 12.18 0.21 13.98
C ASN A 153 11.98 -0.51 15.33
N ILE A 154 12.52 -1.73 15.41
CA ILE A 154 12.45 -2.62 16.58
C ILE A 154 13.85 -3.04 16.97
N LEU A 155 14.14 -2.93 18.26
CA LEU A 155 15.44 -3.24 18.83
C LEU A 155 15.28 -4.31 19.92
N VAL A 156 15.84 -5.51 19.72
CA VAL A 156 15.85 -6.58 20.72
C VAL A 156 17.12 -6.47 21.57
N HIS A 157 16.98 -6.62 22.88
CA HIS A 157 18.12 -6.61 23.78
C HIS A 157 19.08 -7.78 23.48
N PRO A 158 20.40 -7.55 23.35
CA PRO A 158 21.35 -8.56 22.86
C PRO A 158 21.47 -9.80 23.72
N GLU A 159 21.10 -9.75 25.01
CA GLU A 159 21.20 -10.87 25.95
C GLU A 159 19.84 -11.34 26.49
N ASN A 160 18.72 -10.72 26.09
CA ASN A 160 17.41 -11.05 26.67
C ASN A 160 16.26 -10.84 25.66
N SER A 161 15.79 -11.90 25.05
CA SER A 161 14.65 -11.92 24.12
C SER A 161 13.33 -11.34 24.67
N ASN A 162 13.21 -11.19 26.00
CA ASN A 162 12.00 -10.62 26.60
C ASN A 162 12.04 -9.09 26.66
N VAL A 163 13.22 -8.49 26.50
CA VAL A 163 13.39 -7.03 26.49
C VAL A 163 13.48 -6.54 25.05
N VAL A 164 12.48 -5.76 24.64
CA VAL A 164 12.41 -5.20 23.29
C VAL A 164 11.98 -3.75 23.35
N PHE A 165 12.65 -2.92 22.56
CA PHE A 165 12.33 -1.51 22.38
C PHE A 165 11.73 -1.29 21.00
N VAL A 166 10.78 -0.37 20.90
CA VAL A 166 10.10 -0.05 19.64
C VAL A 166 10.01 1.46 19.48
N SER A 167 10.51 1.97 18.36
CA SER A 167 10.24 3.34 17.94
C SER A 167 8.90 3.39 17.24
N VAL A 168 7.91 4.00 17.87
CA VAL A 168 6.57 4.15 17.33
C VAL A 168 6.42 5.52 16.68
N TYR A 169 6.41 5.51 15.34
CA TYR A 169 6.31 6.72 14.55
C TYR A 169 4.92 7.37 14.65
N GLY A 170 3.89 6.53 14.83
CA GLY A 170 2.50 6.95 15.06
C GLY A 170 1.80 7.46 13.81
N PRO A 171 0.52 7.86 13.96
CA PRO A 171 -0.30 8.35 12.87
C PRO A 171 0.34 9.47 12.05
N LEU A 172 0.33 9.33 10.71
CA LEU A 172 0.83 10.35 9.79
C LEU A 172 -0.22 11.44 9.52
N TRP A 173 -1.51 11.05 9.48
CA TRP A 173 -2.60 11.91 9.03
C TRP A 173 -3.41 12.54 10.16
N SER A 174 -3.25 12.05 11.38
CA SER A 174 -3.95 12.50 12.57
C SER A 174 -3.02 12.73 13.75
N LYS A 175 -3.54 13.32 14.82
CA LYS A 175 -2.87 13.44 16.11
C LYS A 175 -3.17 12.23 17.00
N GLY A 176 -2.42 12.05 18.06
CA GLY A 176 -2.64 10.97 19.04
C GLY A 176 -2.16 9.61 18.55
N GLY A 177 -2.91 8.56 18.88
CA GLY A 177 -2.52 7.17 18.64
C GLY A 177 -1.35 6.73 19.53
N ASP A 178 -0.79 5.58 19.20
CA ASP A 178 0.42 5.10 19.85
C ASP A 178 1.64 5.81 19.23
N ARG A 179 2.33 6.64 20.03
CA ARG A 179 3.54 7.40 19.64
C ARG A 179 4.53 7.37 20.77
N GLY A 180 5.82 7.35 20.45
CA GLY A 180 6.87 7.37 21.44
C GLY A 180 7.81 6.17 21.34
N ILE A 181 8.69 6.03 22.29
CA ILE A 181 9.46 4.81 22.49
C ILE A 181 8.72 3.93 23.49
N TYR A 182 8.55 2.68 23.13
CA TYR A 182 7.94 1.67 23.99
C TYR A 182 8.96 0.59 24.33
N LYS A 183 8.85 0.05 25.55
CA LYS A 183 9.65 -1.06 26.06
C LYS A 183 8.73 -2.18 26.54
N THR A 184 9.06 -3.40 26.23
CA THR A 184 8.54 -4.60 26.92
C THR A 184 9.65 -5.28 27.69
N GLU A 185 9.32 -5.97 28.78
CA GLU A 185 10.21 -6.80 29.57
C GLU A 185 9.67 -8.23 29.71
N ASP A 186 8.56 -8.53 29.03
CA ASP A 186 7.86 -9.81 29.08
C ASP A 186 7.61 -10.42 27.69
N GLY A 187 8.47 -10.06 26.73
CA GLY A 187 8.46 -10.59 25.38
C GLY A 187 7.27 -10.10 24.52
N GLY A 188 6.75 -8.91 24.84
CA GLY A 188 5.69 -8.22 24.08
C GLY A 188 4.28 -8.44 24.62
N ASN A 189 4.09 -9.09 25.78
CA ASN A 189 2.76 -9.22 26.36
C ASN A 189 2.24 -7.90 26.92
N THR A 190 3.16 -7.06 27.47
CA THR A 190 2.84 -5.69 27.91
C THR A 190 3.87 -4.69 27.37
N TRP A 191 3.42 -3.46 27.17
CA TRP A 191 4.24 -2.36 26.65
C TRP A 191 4.18 -1.14 27.54
N ASN A 192 5.34 -0.62 27.93
CA ASN A 192 5.50 0.60 28.69
C ASN A 192 6.00 1.72 27.77
N LYS A 193 5.30 2.85 27.72
CA LYS A 193 5.75 4.04 26.99
C LYS A 193 6.83 4.73 27.83
N ILE A 194 8.08 4.66 27.40
CA ILE A 194 9.26 5.15 28.16
C ILE A 194 9.77 6.50 27.70
N LEU A 195 9.37 6.96 26.48
CA LEU A 195 9.65 8.30 26.00
C LEU A 195 8.47 8.81 25.15
N TYR A 196 8.00 10.01 25.44
CA TYR A 196 6.89 10.66 24.75
C TYR A 196 7.08 12.17 24.73
N ILE A 197 6.86 12.81 23.62
CA ILE A 197 6.96 14.28 23.46
C ILE A 197 5.57 14.90 23.51
N ASP A 198 4.76 14.67 22.45
CA ASP A 198 3.40 15.20 22.33
C ASP A 198 2.53 14.36 21.38
N GLU A 199 1.26 14.78 21.18
CA GLU A 199 0.31 14.09 20.31
C GLU A 199 0.62 14.19 18.80
N HIS A 200 1.64 14.95 18.40
CA HIS A 200 2.04 15.18 17.02
C HIS A 200 3.39 14.55 16.63
N THR A 201 4.20 14.21 17.64
CA THR A 201 5.59 13.80 17.48
C THR A 201 5.74 12.31 17.74
N GLY A 202 6.25 11.57 16.78
CA GLY A 202 6.65 10.16 16.92
C GLY A 202 8.14 9.98 16.90
N PHE A 203 8.57 8.72 16.83
CA PHE A 203 9.99 8.37 16.76
C PHE A 203 10.22 7.51 15.54
N ASN A 204 11.16 7.89 14.69
CA ASN A 204 11.53 7.12 13.48
C ASN A 204 12.60 6.08 13.78
N GLU A 205 13.47 6.30 14.75
CA GLU A 205 14.60 5.40 15.06
C GLU A 205 14.88 5.29 16.55
N ILE A 206 15.38 4.11 16.94
CA ILE A 206 16.03 3.84 18.23
C ILE A 206 17.25 2.96 18.01
N HIS A 207 18.40 3.32 18.62
CA HIS A 207 19.65 2.60 18.53
C HIS A 207 20.20 2.32 19.92
N MET A 208 21.03 1.28 20.05
CA MET A 208 21.67 0.86 21.29
C MET A 208 23.20 0.90 21.11
N ASP A 209 23.91 1.40 22.08
CA ASP A 209 25.41 1.32 22.10
C ASP A 209 25.81 -0.17 22.13
N PRO A 210 26.55 -0.68 21.14
CA PRO A 210 26.87 -2.11 21.03
C PRO A 210 27.68 -2.65 22.20
N ARG A 211 28.26 -1.76 23.04
CA ARG A 211 29.08 -2.12 24.24
C ARG A 211 28.27 -2.10 25.52
N ASN A 212 27.13 -1.40 25.55
CA ASN A 212 26.34 -1.22 26.77
C ASN A 212 24.86 -1.03 26.44
N SER A 213 24.06 -2.05 26.67
CA SER A 213 22.63 -2.09 26.43
C SER A 213 21.78 -1.08 27.22
N ASP A 214 22.32 -0.47 28.27
CA ASP A 214 21.67 0.61 29.02
C ASP A 214 21.77 1.96 28.30
N VAL A 215 22.60 2.09 27.27
CA VAL A 215 22.79 3.32 26.53
C VAL A 215 22.00 3.25 25.23
N LEU A 216 20.96 4.09 25.17
CA LEU A 216 20.03 4.15 24.03
C LEU A 216 20.00 5.55 23.42
N TYR A 217 19.78 5.61 22.11
CA TYR A 217 19.59 6.84 21.35
C TYR A 217 18.29 6.75 20.58
N ALA A 218 17.54 7.86 20.49
CA ALA A 218 16.28 7.89 19.77
C ALA A 218 16.12 9.20 19.00
N ALA A 219 15.62 9.12 17.77
CA ALA A 219 15.30 10.27 16.95
C ALA A 219 13.78 10.52 16.92
N SER A 220 13.35 11.69 17.42
CA SER A 220 11.96 12.14 17.37
C SER A 220 11.70 12.97 16.13
N HIS A 221 10.50 12.82 15.55
CA HIS A 221 10.09 13.54 14.36
C HIS A 221 8.63 14.00 14.44
N GLN A 222 8.42 15.30 14.37
CA GLN A 222 7.10 15.90 14.25
C GLN A 222 6.73 15.99 12.77
N ARG A 223 5.63 15.33 12.39
CA ARG A 223 5.23 15.23 10.97
C ARG A 223 3.71 15.26 10.79
N ARG A 224 3.26 15.72 9.60
CA ARG A 224 1.85 15.66 9.21
C ARG A 224 1.71 15.66 7.70
N ARG A 225 0.86 14.79 7.17
CA ARG A 225 0.44 14.80 5.77
C ARG A 225 -1.08 14.87 5.66
N HIS A 226 -1.55 15.69 4.74
CA HIS A 226 -2.93 15.74 4.28
C HIS A 226 -2.96 15.70 2.75
N VAL A 227 -4.15 15.67 2.14
CA VAL A 227 -4.29 15.76 0.68
C VAL A 227 -3.61 17.01 0.14
N TYR A 228 -3.74 18.12 0.85
CA TYR A 228 -3.30 19.44 0.41
C TYR A 228 -1.85 19.79 0.80
N THR A 229 -1.21 19.07 1.72
CA THR A 229 0.12 19.45 2.21
C THR A 229 0.86 18.31 2.90
N TYR A 230 2.16 18.46 2.99
CA TYR A 230 3.04 17.76 3.92
C TYR A 230 3.83 18.79 4.74
N VAL A 231 4.08 18.49 6.01
CA VAL A 231 5.00 19.20 6.90
C VAL A 231 5.86 18.17 7.59
N GLY A 232 7.17 18.28 7.41
CA GLY A 232 8.17 17.28 7.82
C GLY A 232 9.06 17.74 8.96
N GLY A 233 8.60 18.59 9.87
CA GLY A 233 9.37 19.02 11.02
C GLY A 233 8.60 19.90 11.98
N GLY A 234 9.25 20.26 13.07
CA GLY A 234 8.72 21.14 14.09
C GLY A 234 9.46 21.03 15.42
N PRO A 235 9.00 21.74 16.47
CA PRO A 235 9.70 21.84 17.75
C PRO A 235 9.84 20.52 18.52
N GLY A 236 9.05 19.51 18.18
CA GLY A 236 9.17 18.18 18.80
C GLY A 236 10.23 17.28 18.19
N SER A 237 10.88 17.68 17.08
CA SER A 237 11.94 16.87 16.44
C SER A 237 13.30 17.09 17.10
N GLY A 238 14.06 16.01 17.30
CA GLY A 238 15.40 16.08 17.88
C GLY A 238 15.95 14.72 18.26
N LEU A 239 17.13 14.71 18.88
CA LEU A 239 17.81 13.52 19.37
C LEU A 239 17.74 13.41 20.88
N HIS A 240 17.56 12.21 21.36
CA HIS A 240 17.44 11.87 22.80
C HIS A 240 18.37 10.71 23.16
N LYS A 241 18.87 10.72 24.38
CA LYS A 241 19.75 9.68 24.92
C LYS A 241 19.29 9.22 26.29
N SER A 242 19.33 7.94 26.53
CA SER A 242 19.25 7.31 27.86
C SER A 242 20.58 6.64 28.21
N THR A 243 20.88 6.53 29.48
CA THR A 243 22.03 5.81 30.00
C THR A 243 21.67 4.83 31.13
N ASP A 244 20.38 4.54 31.26
CA ASP A 244 19.78 3.70 32.32
C ASP A 244 18.70 2.74 31.76
N GLY A 245 18.90 2.24 30.55
CA GLY A 245 17.99 1.28 29.90
C GLY A 245 16.61 1.85 29.56
N GLY A 246 16.54 3.17 29.33
CA GLY A 246 15.32 3.87 28.95
C GLY A 246 14.47 4.38 30.11
N VAL A 247 14.97 4.35 31.36
CA VAL A 247 14.23 4.87 32.52
C VAL A 247 14.16 6.40 32.49
N THR A 248 15.31 7.05 32.17
CA THR A 248 15.35 8.50 31.96
C THR A 248 15.98 8.86 30.62
N TRP A 249 15.55 10.02 30.08
CA TRP A 249 15.96 10.52 28.78
C TRP A 249 16.38 11.98 28.86
N LYS A 250 17.42 12.36 28.11
CA LYS A 250 17.82 13.75 27.91
C LYS A 250 17.93 14.09 26.42
N GLU A 251 17.64 15.31 26.06
CA GLU A 251 17.94 15.82 24.73
C GLU A 251 19.45 15.99 24.53
N ILE A 252 19.92 15.63 23.32
CA ILE A 252 21.33 15.71 22.93
C ILE A 252 21.50 16.52 21.64
N ASN A 253 20.83 17.65 21.52
CA ASN A 253 20.80 18.49 20.32
C ASN A 253 21.94 19.53 20.22
N LYS A 254 22.91 19.53 21.14
CA LYS A 254 23.97 20.55 21.16
C LYS A 254 24.87 20.46 19.95
N GLY A 255 24.85 21.50 19.12
CA GLY A 255 25.59 21.58 17.84
C GLY A 255 24.76 21.27 16.60
N LEU A 256 23.51 20.76 16.76
CA LEU A 256 22.54 20.64 15.69
C LEU A 256 21.95 22.01 15.29
N PRO A 257 21.22 22.13 14.16
CA PRO A 257 20.64 23.41 13.72
C PRO A 257 19.75 24.06 14.77
N GLY A 258 19.94 25.35 15.00
CA GLY A 258 19.11 26.16 15.93
C GLY A 258 17.79 26.64 15.32
N VAL A 259 17.23 25.90 14.34
CA VAL A 259 15.93 26.13 13.69
C VAL A 259 15.08 24.87 13.81
N GLU A 260 13.82 24.90 13.37
CA GLU A 260 12.98 23.69 13.37
C GLU A 260 13.65 22.56 12.60
N ILE A 261 13.75 21.40 13.25
CA ILE A 261 14.38 20.17 12.72
C ILE A 261 13.29 19.31 12.09
N GLY A 262 13.63 18.67 10.99
CA GLY A 262 12.84 17.66 10.30
C GLY A 262 13.17 16.25 10.77
N ARG A 263 13.16 15.29 9.83
CA ARG A 263 13.59 13.90 10.08
C ARG A 263 15.10 13.86 10.31
N ILE A 264 15.51 13.03 11.24
CA ILE A 264 16.92 12.70 11.50
C ILE A 264 17.10 11.21 11.25
N GLY A 265 18.06 10.86 10.40
CA GLY A 265 18.62 9.51 10.31
C GLY A 265 19.94 9.47 11.10
N MET A 266 20.16 8.41 11.87
CA MET A 266 21.37 8.27 12.65
C MET A 266 21.88 6.84 12.63
N ASP A 267 23.21 6.70 12.86
CA ASP A 267 23.81 5.39 13.08
C ASP A 267 25.05 5.49 13.98
N ILE A 268 25.29 4.42 14.71
CA ILE A 268 26.45 4.28 15.60
C ILE A 268 27.51 3.48 14.85
N SER A 269 28.74 3.97 14.78
CA SER A 269 29.83 3.21 14.16
C SER A 269 30.18 1.97 14.98
N ASP A 270 29.94 0.77 14.46
CA ASP A 270 30.38 -0.47 15.07
C ASP A 270 31.91 -0.56 15.19
N ALA A 271 32.62 0.00 14.20
CA ALA A 271 34.09 0.04 14.21
C ALA A 271 34.65 0.92 15.37
N ASN A 272 33.90 1.96 15.78
CA ASN A 272 34.25 2.83 16.91
C ASN A 272 33.01 3.47 17.52
N PRO A 273 32.36 2.87 18.51
CA PRO A 273 31.12 3.34 19.13
C PRO A 273 31.21 4.64 19.95
N GLU A 274 32.36 5.32 20.02
CA GLU A 274 32.44 6.73 20.42
C GLU A 274 31.89 7.68 19.36
N ILE A 275 31.81 7.19 18.11
CA ILE A 275 31.39 7.97 16.95
C ILE A 275 29.93 7.63 16.63
N ILE A 276 29.12 8.69 16.50
CA ILE A 276 27.74 8.62 16.02
C ILE A 276 27.62 9.58 14.85
N TYR A 277 26.96 9.15 13.80
CA TYR A 277 26.62 9.95 12.64
C TYR A 277 25.14 10.32 12.65
N ALA A 278 24.80 11.48 12.09
CA ALA A 278 23.45 11.92 11.91
C ALA A 278 23.31 12.72 10.61
N ILE A 279 22.30 12.41 9.80
CA ILE A 279 21.87 13.26 8.69
C ILE A 279 20.58 13.97 9.12
N VAL A 280 20.58 15.31 9.07
CA VAL A 280 19.56 16.15 9.69
C VAL A 280 18.88 17.02 8.64
N GLU A 281 17.57 16.81 8.44
CA GLU A 281 16.75 17.78 7.71
C GLU A 281 16.38 18.94 8.63
N ALA A 282 16.39 20.18 8.13
CA ALA A 282 16.03 21.35 8.92
C ALA A 282 15.48 22.47 8.06
N ALA A 283 14.69 23.36 8.67
CA ALA A 283 14.21 24.59 8.08
C ALA A 283 15.37 25.45 7.54
N GLU A 284 15.06 26.41 6.67
CA GLU A 284 15.99 27.39 6.14
C GLU A 284 17.22 26.79 5.43
N ARG A 285 17.14 25.52 5.01
CA ARG A 285 18.27 24.75 4.41
C ARG A 285 19.49 24.67 5.32
N LYS A 286 19.29 24.70 6.66
CA LYS A 286 20.36 24.60 7.66
C LYS A 286 20.73 23.16 8.01
N GLY A 287 20.01 22.18 7.48
CA GLY A 287 20.32 20.75 7.60
C GLY A 287 21.75 20.42 7.16
N GLY A 288 22.14 19.17 7.35
CA GLY A 288 23.46 18.70 6.97
C GLY A 288 23.79 17.33 7.55
N PHE A 289 25.02 16.89 7.29
CA PHE A 289 25.59 15.69 7.87
C PHE A 289 26.48 16.05 9.07
N TYR A 290 26.22 15.38 10.20
CA TYR A 290 26.85 15.66 11.49
C TYR A 290 27.58 14.42 12.02
N LYS A 291 28.66 14.67 12.77
CA LYS A 291 29.43 13.65 13.50
C LYS A 291 29.56 14.05 14.97
N SER A 292 29.28 13.13 15.85
CA SER A 292 29.70 13.21 17.26
C SER A 292 30.86 12.25 17.47
N THR A 293 31.83 12.65 18.28
CA THR A 293 32.98 11.81 18.71
C THR A 293 33.00 11.60 20.23
N ASP A 294 31.89 11.95 20.87
CA ASP A 294 31.70 11.87 22.31
C ASP A 294 30.35 11.29 22.70
N ARG A 295 29.88 10.30 21.91
CA ARG A 295 28.67 9.56 22.19
C ARG A 295 27.42 10.45 22.21
N GLY A 296 27.34 11.43 21.30
CA GLY A 296 26.19 12.32 21.11
C GLY A 296 26.14 13.54 22.03
N GLU A 297 27.15 13.79 22.89
CA GLU A 297 27.15 14.95 23.79
C GLU A 297 27.33 16.28 23.00
N ASN A 298 28.10 16.24 21.92
CA ASN A 298 28.31 17.38 21.04
C ASN A 298 28.29 16.92 19.57
N TRP A 299 27.64 17.72 18.71
CA TRP A 299 27.56 17.47 17.29
C TRP A 299 28.32 18.50 16.47
N VAL A 300 29.09 18.04 15.50
CA VAL A 300 29.86 18.90 14.59
C VAL A 300 29.40 18.64 13.18
N LYS A 301 28.90 19.71 12.51
CA LYS A 301 28.54 19.66 11.08
C LYS A 301 29.76 19.35 10.24
N GLN A 302 29.71 18.28 9.45
CA GLN A 302 30.77 17.85 8.55
C GLN A 302 30.58 18.45 7.16
N SER A 303 29.34 18.44 6.65
CA SER A 303 29.00 18.96 5.32
C SER A 303 27.54 19.40 5.25
N SER A 304 27.14 19.94 4.10
CA SER A 304 25.74 20.29 3.81
C SER A 304 24.94 19.15 3.17
N LYS A 305 25.47 17.92 3.13
CA LYS A 305 24.73 16.76 2.60
C LYS A 305 23.49 16.54 3.44
N VAL A 306 22.37 16.54 2.79
CA VAL A 306 21.06 16.14 3.30
C VAL A 306 20.38 15.28 2.26
N THR A 307 19.41 14.50 2.68
CA THR A 307 18.45 13.79 1.81
C THR A 307 17.04 14.28 2.13
N SER A 308 16.02 13.86 1.43
CA SER A 308 14.66 14.29 1.71
C SER A 308 14.06 13.49 2.87
N GLY A 309 13.78 14.16 4.01
CA GLY A 309 13.14 13.55 5.17
C GLY A 309 11.71 13.06 4.93
N ASN A 310 11.11 13.48 3.82
CA ASN A 310 9.83 12.96 3.37
C ASN A 310 9.91 11.47 2.98
N TYR A 311 11.04 11.02 2.43
CA TYR A 311 11.14 9.72 1.79
C TYR A 311 12.36 8.92 2.24
N TYR A 312 13.52 9.53 2.25
CA TYR A 312 14.80 8.96 2.63
C TYR A 312 15.18 9.37 4.06
N GLN A 313 16.39 9.79 4.30
CA GLN A 313 16.94 10.25 5.56
C GLN A 313 17.41 9.11 6.46
N GLU A 314 17.93 8.05 5.85
CA GLU A 314 18.56 6.93 6.54
C GLU A 314 20.03 6.84 6.15
N ILE A 315 20.87 6.41 7.09
CA ILE A 315 22.31 6.24 6.92
C ILE A 315 22.75 4.92 7.51
N PHE A 316 23.82 4.36 6.94
CA PHE A 316 24.42 3.10 7.39
C PHE A 316 25.93 3.28 7.52
N ALA A 317 26.46 3.17 8.74
CA ALA A 317 27.89 3.19 9.00
C ALA A 317 28.51 1.84 8.58
N ASP A 318 29.69 1.89 7.97
CA ASP A 318 30.42 0.67 7.64
C ASP A 318 30.84 -0.06 8.94
N PRO A 319 30.59 -1.36 9.08
CA PRO A 319 30.87 -2.10 10.30
C PRO A 319 32.38 -2.26 10.59
N VAL A 320 33.23 -1.98 9.61
CA VAL A 320 34.69 -2.19 9.69
C VAL A 320 35.48 -0.88 9.70
N ASP A 321 35.01 0.14 8.94
CA ASP A 321 35.69 1.43 8.80
C ASP A 321 34.85 2.56 9.41
N GLN A 322 35.36 3.15 10.50
CA GLN A 322 34.67 4.20 11.25
C GLN A 322 34.39 5.49 10.44
N ASP A 323 35.13 5.76 9.37
CA ASP A 323 34.99 6.98 8.55
C ASP A 323 34.15 6.78 7.27
N VAL A 324 33.67 5.55 7.05
CA VAL A 324 32.81 5.21 5.90
C VAL A 324 31.34 5.17 6.35
N VAL A 325 30.49 5.94 5.65
CA VAL A 325 29.03 5.98 5.87
C VAL A 325 28.30 6.12 4.53
N TYR A 326 27.24 5.34 4.36
CA TYR A 326 26.36 5.38 3.22
C TYR A 326 25.10 6.19 3.55
N THR A 327 24.62 7.01 2.61
CA THR A 327 23.34 7.73 2.75
C THR A 327 22.33 7.21 1.74
N MET A 328 21.15 6.87 2.23
CA MET A 328 20.01 6.51 1.38
C MET A 328 19.42 7.78 0.76
N ASP A 329 19.17 7.72 -0.53
CA ASP A 329 18.67 8.84 -1.33
C ASP A 329 18.16 8.29 -2.67
N THR A 330 17.67 9.16 -3.57
CA THR A 330 17.44 8.79 -4.96
C THR A 330 18.69 8.10 -5.52
N TRP A 331 19.86 8.69 -5.33
CA TRP A 331 21.18 8.09 -5.64
C TRP A 331 21.95 7.93 -4.33
N MET A 332 22.34 6.71 -4.01
CA MET A 332 23.18 6.44 -2.84
C MET A 332 24.48 7.21 -2.92
N ALA A 333 24.89 7.75 -1.78
CA ALA A 333 26.20 8.37 -1.69
C ALA A 333 26.99 7.78 -0.51
N VAL A 334 28.32 7.78 -0.64
CA VAL A 334 29.25 7.29 0.37
C VAL A 334 30.26 8.36 0.72
N THR A 335 30.59 8.48 1.99
CA THR A 335 31.74 9.23 2.50
C THR A 335 32.83 8.26 2.94
N HIS A 336 34.10 8.63 2.75
CA HIS A 336 35.26 7.90 3.25
C HIS A 336 36.12 8.79 4.17
N ASP A 337 35.58 9.92 4.60
CA ASP A 337 36.28 10.92 5.41
C ASP A 337 35.46 11.44 6.60
N GLY A 338 34.51 10.62 7.06
CA GLY A 338 33.65 10.93 8.19
C GLY A 338 32.63 12.02 7.91
N GLY A 339 32.16 12.12 6.65
CA GLY A 339 31.05 13.00 6.25
C GLY A 339 31.46 14.35 5.69
N LYS A 340 32.74 14.60 5.44
CA LYS A 340 33.23 15.86 4.89
C LYS A 340 32.96 15.96 3.38
N THR A 341 33.17 14.85 2.67
CA THR A 341 32.88 14.74 1.23
C THR A 341 32.05 13.48 0.93
N PHE A 342 31.23 13.56 -0.10
CA PHE A 342 30.39 12.46 -0.57
C PHE A 342 30.59 12.22 -2.06
N LYS A 343 30.50 10.96 -2.46
CA LYS A 343 30.52 10.51 -3.85
C LYS A 343 29.35 9.55 -4.07
N ASN A 344 28.80 9.55 -5.27
CA ASN A 344 27.83 8.54 -5.66
C ASN A 344 28.47 7.15 -5.61
N VAL A 345 27.69 6.14 -5.21
CA VAL A 345 28.16 4.76 -5.04
C VAL A 345 28.41 4.08 -6.38
N GLY A 346 27.57 4.36 -7.40
CA GLY A 346 27.56 3.71 -8.70
C GLY A 346 26.32 2.81 -8.86
N GLU A 347 25.32 3.33 -9.55
CA GLU A 347 24.00 2.69 -9.64
C GLU A 347 23.49 2.66 -11.09
N ASP A 348 24.37 2.69 -12.08
CA ASP A 348 23.98 2.71 -13.49
C ASP A 348 23.15 1.48 -13.91
N PHE A 349 23.30 0.36 -13.18
CA PHE A 349 22.60 -0.90 -13.43
C PHE A 349 21.72 -1.33 -12.24
N LYS A 350 21.39 -0.41 -11.36
CA LYS A 350 20.52 -0.63 -10.19
C LYS A 350 19.43 0.44 -10.18
N HIS A 351 18.22 0.05 -9.77
CA HIS A 351 17.13 1.01 -9.57
C HIS A 351 17.51 2.03 -8.48
N VAL A 352 17.09 3.26 -8.68
CA VAL A 352 17.25 4.37 -7.73
C VAL A 352 16.32 4.26 -6.50
N ASP A 353 16.25 5.30 -5.66
CA ASP A 353 15.34 5.43 -4.52
C ASP A 353 15.56 4.37 -3.44
N ASN A 354 16.62 4.54 -2.66
CA ASN A 354 17.15 3.57 -1.73
C ASN A 354 16.61 3.77 -0.31
N HIS A 355 16.27 2.66 0.39
CA HIS A 355 15.66 2.69 1.72
C HIS A 355 16.34 1.78 2.74
N ALA A 356 16.75 0.60 2.34
CA ALA A 356 17.31 -0.39 3.24
C ALA A 356 18.69 -0.85 2.76
N MET A 357 19.61 -1.09 3.69
CA MET A 357 20.93 -1.62 3.37
C MET A 357 21.38 -2.57 4.46
N TRP A 358 21.97 -3.68 4.05
CA TRP A 358 22.76 -4.53 4.92
C TRP A 358 24.17 -4.66 4.35
N ILE A 359 25.16 -4.42 5.21
CA ILE A 359 26.58 -4.58 4.91
C ILE A 359 27.07 -5.81 5.65
N ASN A 360 27.70 -6.74 4.94
CA ASN A 360 28.23 -7.95 5.57
C ASN A 360 29.40 -7.60 6.51
N PRO A 361 29.28 -7.82 7.84
CA PRO A 361 30.31 -7.44 8.79
C PRO A 361 31.64 -8.23 8.62
N ASN A 362 31.59 -9.36 7.92
CA ASN A 362 32.78 -10.17 7.64
C ASN A 362 33.42 -9.84 6.26
N ASN A 363 32.71 -9.10 5.41
CA ASN A 363 33.17 -8.67 4.09
C ASN A 363 32.40 -7.42 3.67
N ASN A 364 32.87 -6.25 4.05
CA ASN A 364 32.20 -4.98 3.79
C ASN A 364 32.14 -4.54 2.31
N SER A 365 32.59 -5.40 1.38
CA SER A 365 32.34 -5.24 -0.05
C SER A 365 31.05 -5.95 -0.51
N HIS A 366 30.42 -6.74 0.36
CA HIS A 366 29.19 -7.47 0.09
C HIS A 366 28.00 -6.79 0.76
N TRP A 367 27.04 -6.34 -0.05
CA TRP A 367 25.82 -5.64 0.40
C TRP A 367 24.55 -6.21 -0.20
N LEU A 368 23.47 -6.13 0.57
CA LEU A 368 22.10 -6.17 0.07
C LEU A 368 21.51 -4.77 0.19
N VAL A 369 20.88 -4.28 -0.86
CA VAL A 369 20.22 -2.97 -0.90
C VAL A 369 18.78 -3.14 -1.34
N GLY A 370 17.85 -2.63 -0.52
CA GLY A 370 16.43 -2.50 -0.84
C GLY A 370 16.12 -1.11 -1.36
N CYS A 371 15.44 -1.03 -2.49
CA CYS A 371 15.02 0.21 -3.13
C CYS A 371 13.57 0.10 -3.65
N ASP A 372 13.08 1.11 -4.37
CA ASP A 372 11.73 1.09 -4.94
C ASP A 372 11.56 0.08 -6.07
N GLY A 373 12.64 -0.38 -6.67
CA GLY A 373 12.66 -1.42 -7.69
C GLY A 373 12.90 -2.84 -7.18
N GLY A 374 13.01 -3.03 -5.86
CA GLY A 374 13.26 -4.36 -5.26
C GLY A 374 14.61 -4.49 -4.56
N ILE A 375 15.21 -5.68 -4.62
CA ILE A 375 16.45 -6.02 -3.94
C ILE A 375 17.58 -6.17 -4.95
N TYR A 376 18.71 -5.56 -4.63
CA TYR A 376 19.96 -5.67 -5.36
C TYR A 376 21.08 -6.13 -4.44
N GLU A 377 21.95 -6.99 -4.95
CA GLU A 377 23.11 -7.54 -4.23
C GLU A 377 24.41 -7.18 -4.97
N THR A 378 25.44 -6.81 -4.22
CA THR A 378 26.79 -6.60 -4.74
C THR A 378 27.82 -7.30 -3.87
N PHE A 379 28.88 -7.81 -4.49
CA PHE A 379 30.00 -8.46 -3.80
C PHE A 379 31.33 -7.71 -3.92
N ASP A 380 31.29 -6.53 -4.57
CA ASP A 380 32.46 -5.76 -4.95
C ASP A 380 32.32 -4.24 -4.76
N SER A 381 31.54 -3.85 -3.74
CA SER A 381 31.29 -2.45 -3.39
C SER A 381 30.65 -1.67 -4.54
N ALA A 382 29.54 -2.17 -5.09
CA ALA A 382 28.72 -1.57 -6.14
C ALA A 382 29.38 -1.46 -7.54
N LYS A 383 30.47 -2.18 -7.82
CA LYS A 383 31.01 -2.23 -9.19
C LYS A 383 30.12 -3.07 -10.09
N ASN A 384 29.47 -4.10 -9.54
CA ASN A 384 28.49 -4.93 -10.22
C ASN A 384 27.30 -5.17 -9.29
N TRP A 385 26.11 -5.29 -9.88
CA TRP A 385 24.86 -5.53 -9.17
C TRP A 385 24.14 -6.78 -9.70
N ASP A 386 23.59 -7.55 -8.78
CA ASP A 386 22.70 -8.69 -9.05
C ASP A 386 21.28 -8.31 -8.62
N PHE A 387 20.36 -8.23 -9.57
CA PHE A 387 18.95 -7.94 -9.31
C PHE A 387 18.19 -9.21 -8.95
N LYS A 388 17.42 -9.21 -7.87
CA LYS A 388 16.57 -10.33 -7.48
C LYS A 388 15.23 -10.26 -8.23
N GLU A 389 15.20 -10.75 -9.47
CA GLU A 389 14.08 -10.61 -10.42
C GLU A 389 12.88 -11.53 -10.16
N ASN A 390 12.86 -12.24 -9.03
CA ASN A 390 11.85 -13.24 -8.68
C ASN A 390 10.98 -12.85 -7.46
N LEU A 391 10.92 -11.57 -7.13
CA LEU A 391 10.11 -11.04 -6.04
C LEU A 391 8.94 -10.21 -6.61
N PRO A 392 7.72 -10.79 -6.76
CA PRO A 392 6.60 -10.16 -7.45
C PRO A 392 5.80 -9.25 -6.49
N VAL A 393 6.37 -8.10 -6.16
CA VAL A 393 5.76 -7.12 -5.23
C VAL A 393 5.51 -5.77 -5.90
N THR A 394 5.25 -5.78 -7.21
CA THR A 394 4.93 -4.60 -8.02
C THR A 394 3.68 -3.86 -7.52
N GLN A 395 3.75 -2.54 -7.43
CA GLN A 395 2.74 -1.66 -6.82
C GLN A 395 1.89 -0.97 -7.89
N PHE A 396 0.81 -1.62 -8.36
CA PHE A 396 -0.09 -1.04 -9.35
C PHE A 396 -1.09 -0.05 -8.75
N TYR A 397 -1.26 1.10 -9.42
CA TYR A 397 -2.31 2.08 -9.11
C TYR A 397 -3.61 1.80 -9.84
N LYS A 398 -3.51 1.38 -11.11
CA LYS A 398 -4.65 1.20 -12.01
C LYS A 398 -4.50 -0.06 -12.84
N VAL A 399 -5.62 -0.53 -13.39
CA VAL A 399 -5.65 -1.69 -14.29
C VAL A 399 -6.60 -1.48 -15.47
N ALA A 400 -6.17 -1.86 -16.66
CA ALA A 400 -6.99 -1.91 -17.86
C ALA A 400 -6.77 -3.23 -18.59
N VAL A 401 -7.70 -3.58 -19.48
CA VAL A 401 -7.64 -4.80 -20.30
C VAL A 401 -7.95 -4.48 -21.75
N ASP A 402 -7.34 -5.24 -22.66
CA ASP A 402 -7.68 -5.16 -24.09
C ASP A 402 -8.58 -6.32 -24.55
N ASN A 403 -8.91 -6.32 -25.85
CA ASN A 403 -9.66 -7.38 -26.51
C ASN A 403 -8.80 -8.20 -27.49
N ALA A 404 -7.47 -8.25 -27.27
CA ALA A 404 -6.58 -9.04 -28.11
C ALA A 404 -6.96 -10.53 -28.11
N GLU A 405 -6.67 -11.20 -29.24
CA GLU A 405 -6.91 -12.63 -29.42
C GLU A 405 -5.61 -13.40 -29.66
N PRO A 406 -5.50 -14.65 -29.21
CA PRO A 406 -6.53 -15.45 -28.50
C PRO A 406 -6.61 -15.12 -27.02
N PHE A 407 -5.64 -14.41 -26.46
CA PHE A 407 -5.61 -13.98 -25.06
C PHE A 407 -5.53 -12.46 -25.00
N TYR A 408 -6.31 -11.89 -24.10
CA TYR A 408 -6.25 -10.47 -23.83
C TYR A 408 -5.00 -10.12 -23.02
N ASN A 409 -4.59 -8.86 -23.11
CA ASN A 409 -3.53 -8.32 -22.27
C ASN A 409 -4.11 -7.46 -21.14
N ILE A 410 -3.32 -7.34 -20.07
CA ILE A 410 -3.60 -6.54 -18.88
C ILE A 410 -2.54 -5.45 -18.82
N TYR A 411 -2.97 -4.23 -18.55
CA TYR A 411 -2.14 -3.03 -18.51
C TYR A 411 -2.29 -2.33 -17.18
N GLY A 412 -1.25 -1.64 -16.72
CA GLY A 412 -1.33 -0.78 -15.57
C GLY A 412 -0.05 0.01 -15.33
N GLY A 413 -0.22 1.09 -14.60
CA GLY A 413 0.90 1.91 -14.16
C GLY A 413 1.25 1.63 -12.71
N THR A 414 2.53 1.73 -12.40
CA THR A 414 3.10 1.37 -11.10
C THR A 414 3.77 2.54 -10.42
N GLN A 415 3.78 2.53 -9.11
CA GLN A 415 4.64 3.41 -8.32
C GLN A 415 6.10 3.12 -8.70
N ASP A 416 6.84 4.14 -9.11
CA ASP A 416 8.28 4.16 -9.40
C ASP A 416 8.77 3.26 -10.55
N ASN A 417 7.93 2.37 -11.12
CA ASN A 417 8.34 1.27 -11.98
C ASN A 417 7.57 1.20 -13.31
N PHE A 418 7.32 2.35 -13.94
CA PHE A 418 6.78 2.46 -15.30
C PHE A 418 5.28 2.15 -15.43
N SER A 419 4.75 2.30 -16.64
CA SER A 419 3.52 1.65 -17.11
C SER A 419 3.89 0.47 -17.98
N MET A 420 3.17 -0.64 -17.84
CA MET A 420 3.46 -1.87 -18.55
C MET A 420 2.22 -2.63 -18.96
N GLY A 421 2.41 -3.55 -19.91
CA GLY A 421 1.39 -4.49 -20.35
C GLY A 421 1.93 -5.91 -20.40
N GLY A 422 1.06 -6.90 -20.25
CA GLY A 422 1.42 -8.31 -20.35
C GLY A 422 0.19 -9.19 -20.55
N PRO A 423 0.37 -10.46 -20.97
CA PRO A 423 -0.73 -11.33 -21.35
C PRO A 423 -1.43 -11.91 -20.11
N SER A 424 -2.75 -12.09 -20.20
CA SER A 424 -3.53 -12.83 -19.20
C SER A 424 -3.19 -14.32 -19.17
N ARG A 425 -2.71 -14.87 -20.30
CA ARG A 425 -2.31 -16.27 -20.52
C ARG A 425 -1.26 -16.35 -21.62
N VAL A 426 -0.48 -17.42 -21.62
CA VAL A 426 0.51 -17.72 -22.66
C VAL A 426 0.34 -19.14 -23.19
N LYS A 427 0.84 -19.39 -24.42
CA LYS A 427 0.86 -20.73 -25.02
C LYS A 427 2.02 -21.59 -24.54
N THR A 428 3.01 -20.98 -23.89
CA THR A 428 4.19 -21.71 -23.41
C THR A 428 3.88 -22.51 -22.14
N ALA A 429 4.51 -23.68 -22.02
CA ALA A 429 4.42 -24.50 -20.82
C ALA A 429 5.26 -23.94 -19.64
N HIS A 430 5.98 -22.84 -19.86
CA HIS A 430 6.78 -22.17 -18.84
C HIS A 430 5.98 -21.28 -17.89
N GLY A 431 4.70 -20.97 -18.21
CA GLY A 431 3.91 -19.98 -17.49
C GLY A 431 4.16 -18.58 -18.02
N ILE A 432 3.59 -17.57 -17.32
CA ILE A 432 3.80 -16.16 -17.63
C ILE A 432 5.12 -15.73 -16.99
N THR A 433 6.07 -15.28 -17.81
CA THR A 433 7.44 -14.93 -17.40
C THR A 433 7.67 -13.43 -17.45
N ASN A 434 8.78 -12.93 -16.89
CA ASN A 434 9.14 -11.51 -17.02
C ASN A 434 9.30 -11.07 -18.48
N GLN A 435 9.67 -11.99 -19.38
CA GLN A 435 9.85 -11.69 -20.81
C GLN A 435 8.53 -11.48 -21.57
N ASP A 436 7.39 -11.87 -20.99
CA ASP A 436 6.07 -11.67 -21.59
C ASP A 436 5.53 -10.26 -21.32
N TRP A 437 6.18 -9.49 -20.45
CA TRP A 437 5.81 -8.12 -20.09
C TRP A 437 6.60 -7.10 -20.90
N PHE A 438 5.97 -5.97 -21.23
CA PHE A 438 6.58 -4.88 -21.99
C PHE A 438 6.19 -3.52 -21.39
N ILE A 439 7.12 -2.57 -21.48
CA ILE A 439 6.93 -1.20 -20.98
C ILE A 439 6.16 -0.38 -22.02
N THR A 440 5.16 0.36 -21.58
CA THR A 440 4.34 1.26 -22.43
C THR A 440 4.66 2.73 -22.21
N HIS A 441 5.23 3.10 -21.04
CA HIS A 441 5.66 4.46 -20.74
C HIS A 441 6.60 4.48 -19.53
N GLY A 442 7.50 5.46 -19.47
CA GLY A 442 8.46 5.67 -18.37
C GLY A 442 7.87 6.42 -17.16
N GLY A 443 8.65 6.54 -16.07
CA GLY A 443 8.29 7.24 -14.84
C GLY A 443 7.35 6.44 -13.93
N ASP A 444 6.73 7.09 -12.91
CA ASP A 444 5.64 6.46 -12.15
C ASP A 444 4.42 6.35 -13.05
N GLY A 445 3.98 5.13 -13.30
CA GLY A 445 2.81 4.89 -14.15
C GLY A 445 1.50 5.01 -13.35
N PHE A 446 0.42 5.36 -14.05
CA PHE A 446 -0.92 5.46 -13.46
C PHE A 446 -1.97 4.83 -14.35
N GLU A 447 -2.96 5.62 -14.79
CA GLU A 447 -4.00 5.15 -15.68
C GLU A 447 -3.39 4.68 -17.00
N SER A 448 -3.75 3.48 -17.40
CA SER A 448 -3.54 2.96 -18.75
C SER A 448 -4.89 2.65 -19.35
N GLN A 449 -5.08 2.97 -20.63
CA GLN A 449 -6.30 2.65 -21.37
C GLN A 449 -5.92 2.10 -22.75
N VAL A 450 -6.77 1.27 -23.31
CA VAL A 450 -6.54 0.69 -24.63
C VAL A 450 -7.66 1.12 -25.58
N ASP A 451 -7.32 1.41 -26.82
CA ASP A 451 -8.30 1.71 -27.83
C ASP A 451 -9.21 0.48 -28.04
N PRO A 452 -10.54 0.63 -27.91
CA PRO A 452 -11.46 -0.51 -27.98
C PRO A 452 -11.50 -1.20 -29.34
N ASP A 453 -11.19 -0.45 -30.41
CA ASP A 453 -11.24 -0.95 -31.79
C ASP A 453 -9.88 -1.44 -32.28
N ASN A 454 -8.77 -1.00 -31.63
CA ASN A 454 -7.42 -1.37 -32.00
C ASN A 454 -6.55 -1.69 -30.76
N PRO A 455 -6.42 -2.94 -30.35
CA PRO A 455 -5.67 -3.32 -29.15
C PRO A 455 -4.17 -3.04 -29.25
N ASN A 456 -3.67 -2.53 -30.37
CA ASN A 456 -2.25 -2.11 -30.48
C ASN A 456 -2.01 -0.68 -30.01
N ILE A 457 -3.07 0.12 -29.90
CA ILE A 457 -2.97 1.51 -29.43
C ILE A 457 -3.25 1.54 -27.92
N VAL A 458 -2.25 1.90 -27.15
CA VAL A 458 -2.30 2.02 -25.69
C VAL A 458 -2.04 3.47 -25.30
N TYR A 459 -2.87 3.98 -24.40
CA TYR A 459 -2.65 5.27 -23.75
C TYR A 459 -2.08 4.99 -22.36
N ALA A 460 -1.00 5.62 -22.01
CA ALA A 460 -0.36 5.47 -20.72
C ALA A 460 0.10 6.85 -20.23
N GLN A 461 0.24 6.99 -18.91
CA GLN A 461 0.68 8.26 -18.34
C GLN A 461 1.67 8.06 -17.20
N SER A 462 2.49 9.07 -17.00
CA SER A 462 3.31 9.24 -15.81
C SER A 462 2.91 10.48 -15.00
N GLN A 463 3.65 10.77 -13.96
CA GLN A 463 3.37 11.81 -12.96
C GLN A 463 2.91 13.14 -13.59
N TYR A 464 1.90 13.75 -12.96
CA TYR A 464 1.37 15.06 -13.34
C TYR A 464 0.86 15.12 -14.78
N GLY A 465 0.26 14.01 -15.24
CA GLY A 465 -0.44 13.92 -16.52
C GLY A 465 0.48 13.94 -17.74
N TRP A 466 1.68 13.41 -17.65
CA TRP A 466 2.48 13.09 -18.83
C TRP A 466 1.86 11.94 -19.58
N LEU A 467 0.91 12.26 -20.48
CA LEU A 467 0.14 11.31 -21.26
C LEU A 467 0.82 11.04 -22.60
N VAL A 468 0.87 9.75 -22.96
CA VAL A 468 1.39 9.26 -24.23
C VAL A 468 0.41 8.32 -24.91
N ARG A 469 0.53 8.22 -26.22
CA ARG A 469 -0.03 7.18 -27.05
C ARG A 469 1.10 6.26 -27.51
N PHE A 470 1.00 4.98 -27.15
CA PHE A 470 1.98 3.95 -27.47
C PHE A 470 1.40 2.97 -28.50
N ASP A 471 2.15 2.68 -29.57
CA ASP A 471 1.81 1.68 -30.58
C ASP A 471 2.64 0.41 -30.34
N LYS A 472 1.96 -0.69 -29.98
CA LYS A 472 2.63 -1.97 -29.69
C LYS A 472 3.35 -2.59 -30.89
N LEU A 473 2.90 -2.32 -32.12
CA LEU A 473 3.48 -2.93 -33.31
C LEU A 473 4.80 -2.26 -33.70
N SER A 474 4.87 -0.94 -33.59
CA SER A 474 6.06 -0.17 -33.94
C SER A 474 6.97 0.09 -32.75
N GLY A 475 6.43 0.06 -31.53
CA GLY A 475 7.10 0.52 -30.32
C GLY A 475 7.18 2.06 -30.23
N GLU A 476 6.46 2.79 -31.09
CA GLU A 476 6.46 4.25 -31.09
C GLU A 476 5.66 4.81 -29.92
N GLU A 477 6.24 5.77 -29.23
CA GLU A 477 5.60 6.54 -28.16
C GLU A 477 5.49 8.01 -28.56
N VAL A 478 4.28 8.56 -28.54
CA VAL A 478 3.98 9.94 -28.88
C VAL A 478 3.37 10.66 -27.69
N GLY A 479 4.01 11.75 -27.22
CA GLY A 479 3.46 12.62 -26.18
C GLY A 479 2.22 13.36 -26.67
N ILE A 480 1.11 13.21 -25.93
CA ILE A 480 -0.20 13.78 -26.30
C ILE A 480 -0.84 14.60 -25.17
N LYS A 481 -0.06 15.01 -24.15
CA LYS A 481 -0.56 15.79 -23.01
C LYS A 481 -1.15 17.14 -23.46
N PRO A 482 -2.35 17.55 -22.97
CA PRO A 482 -2.87 18.90 -23.14
C PRO A 482 -1.95 19.94 -22.50
N ILE A 483 -1.61 20.98 -23.24
CA ILE A 483 -0.71 22.06 -22.82
C ILE A 483 -1.48 23.38 -22.82
N ALA A 484 -1.27 24.21 -21.80
CA ALA A 484 -1.83 25.56 -21.73
C ALA A 484 -1.28 26.43 -22.87
N ARG A 485 -2.13 27.32 -23.43
CA ARG A 485 -1.71 28.22 -24.48
C ARG A 485 -0.75 29.26 -23.92
N LYS A 486 0.09 29.78 -24.77
CA LYS A 486 1.03 30.84 -24.40
C LYS A 486 0.28 32.04 -23.78
N GLY A 487 0.60 32.37 -22.54
CA GLY A 487 -0.01 33.45 -21.77
C GLY A 487 -1.19 33.04 -20.88
N GLU A 488 -1.60 31.79 -20.92
CA GLU A 488 -2.53 31.19 -19.96
C GLU A 488 -1.77 30.62 -18.76
N LEU A 489 -2.44 30.49 -17.61
CA LEU A 489 -1.90 29.79 -16.45
C LEU A 489 -1.81 28.30 -16.74
N ASP A 490 -0.75 27.67 -16.27
CA ASP A 490 -0.59 26.22 -16.35
C ASP A 490 -1.75 25.49 -15.63
N TYR A 491 -2.14 24.36 -16.21
CA TYR A 491 -3.14 23.48 -15.59
C TYR A 491 -2.60 22.83 -14.33
N LYS A 492 -3.45 22.65 -13.34
CA LYS A 492 -3.11 21.92 -12.11
C LYS A 492 -3.32 20.43 -12.33
N TRP A 493 -2.25 19.71 -12.53
CA TRP A 493 -2.26 18.26 -12.70
C TRP A 493 -2.10 17.56 -11.37
N ASN A 494 -2.95 16.56 -11.09
CA ASN A 494 -2.70 15.64 -9.98
C ASN A 494 -1.51 14.74 -10.32
N TRP A 495 -0.95 14.11 -9.32
CA TRP A 495 0.04 13.04 -9.51
C TRP A 495 -0.56 11.91 -10.36
N ASP A 496 -1.77 11.51 -10.06
CA ASP A 496 -2.59 10.53 -10.77
C ASP A 496 -3.77 11.28 -11.44
N ALA A 497 -3.63 11.62 -12.71
CA ALA A 497 -4.64 12.33 -13.48
C ALA A 497 -5.58 11.32 -14.18
N PRO A 498 -6.93 11.48 -14.11
CA PRO A 498 -7.84 10.50 -14.67
C PRO A 498 -7.95 10.61 -16.19
N LEU A 499 -7.91 9.45 -16.86
CA LEU A 499 -8.05 9.26 -18.30
C LEU A 499 -9.23 8.32 -18.58
N ALA A 500 -10.04 8.65 -19.59
CA ALA A 500 -11.05 7.74 -20.10
C ALA A 500 -11.02 7.70 -21.62
N VAL A 501 -11.22 6.50 -22.20
CA VAL A 501 -11.45 6.28 -23.63
C VAL A 501 -12.93 6.09 -23.85
N SER A 502 -13.52 6.89 -24.75
CA SER A 502 -14.94 6.86 -25.04
C SER A 502 -15.32 5.56 -25.75
N LYS A 503 -16.45 4.97 -25.34
CA LYS A 503 -17.08 3.85 -26.04
C LYS A 503 -17.99 4.30 -27.21
N HIS A 504 -18.26 5.61 -27.32
CA HIS A 504 -19.21 6.16 -28.31
C HIS A 504 -18.54 6.61 -29.60
N LYS A 505 -17.24 6.89 -29.58
CA LYS A 505 -16.51 7.40 -30.73
C LYS A 505 -15.07 6.95 -30.72
N THR A 506 -14.65 6.22 -31.71
CA THR A 506 -13.26 5.82 -31.94
C THR A 506 -12.32 7.03 -31.92
N GLY A 507 -11.22 6.92 -31.20
CA GLY A 507 -10.21 7.98 -31.02
C GLY A 507 -10.63 9.11 -30.08
N ARG A 508 -11.80 9.02 -29.41
CA ARG A 508 -12.20 10.00 -28.40
C ARG A 508 -11.61 9.67 -27.04
N LEU A 509 -10.98 10.68 -26.47
CA LEU A 509 -10.36 10.63 -25.15
C LEU A 509 -10.88 11.76 -24.27
N TYR A 510 -11.00 11.49 -22.98
CA TYR A 510 -11.15 12.49 -21.94
C TYR A 510 -9.96 12.42 -20.99
N PHE A 511 -9.41 13.57 -20.65
CA PHE A 511 -8.32 13.69 -19.70
C PHE A 511 -8.55 14.90 -18.80
N ALA A 512 -8.12 14.85 -17.53
CA ALA A 512 -8.44 15.94 -16.63
C ALA A 512 -7.30 16.37 -15.71
N ALA A 513 -7.19 17.70 -15.55
CA ALA A 513 -6.38 18.42 -14.58
C ALA A 513 -7.32 19.07 -13.55
N ASN A 514 -7.26 20.40 -13.36
CA ASN A 514 -8.35 21.17 -12.74
C ASN A 514 -9.48 21.50 -13.73
N LYS A 515 -9.30 21.17 -15.00
CA LYS A 515 -10.25 21.27 -16.11
C LYS A 515 -10.34 19.94 -16.84
N VAL A 516 -11.44 19.72 -17.57
CA VAL A 516 -11.63 18.54 -18.40
C VAL A 516 -11.29 18.87 -19.85
N PHE A 517 -10.54 17.96 -20.48
CA PHE A 517 -10.14 18.02 -21.87
C PHE A 517 -10.79 16.86 -22.64
N ARG A 518 -11.19 17.13 -23.88
CA ARG A 518 -11.67 16.14 -24.86
C ARG A 518 -10.81 16.18 -26.11
N SER A 519 -10.39 15.02 -26.57
CA SER A 519 -9.81 14.82 -27.89
C SER A 519 -10.76 13.96 -28.72
N ASP A 520 -10.86 14.22 -29.99
CA ASP A 520 -11.63 13.43 -30.97
C ASP A 520 -10.73 12.83 -32.07
N ASP A 521 -9.41 12.84 -31.87
CA ASP A 521 -8.40 12.48 -32.85
C ASP A 521 -7.18 11.77 -32.25
N TYR A 522 -7.43 10.84 -31.29
CA TYR A 522 -6.41 10.04 -30.62
C TYR A 522 -5.40 10.87 -29.79
N GLY A 523 -5.81 12.04 -29.30
CA GLY A 523 -4.96 12.94 -28.51
C GLY A 523 -4.09 13.88 -29.33
N ASN A 524 -4.22 13.92 -30.68
CA ASN A 524 -3.43 14.85 -31.49
C ASN A 524 -3.84 16.31 -31.26
N SER A 525 -5.11 16.55 -30.92
CA SER A 525 -5.60 17.86 -30.47
C SER A 525 -6.57 17.74 -29.31
N TRP A 526 -6.69 18.83 -28.52
CA TRP A 526 -7.52 18.86 -27.33
C TRP A 526 -8.42 20.10 -27.28
N GLU A 527 -9.67 19.89 -26.93
CA GLU A 527 -10.63 20.92 -26.58
C GLU A 527 -10.83 20.97 -25.05
N VAL A 528 -10.81 22.17 -24.45
CA VAL A 528 -11.18 22.38 -23.05
C VAL A 528 -12.69 22.45 -22.96
N ILE A 529 -13.31 21.50 -22.28
CA ILE A 529 -14.78 21.40 -22.17
C ILE A 529 -15.31 21.78 -20.78
N SER A 530 -14.49 22.41 -19.93
CA SER A 530 -14.94 22.91 -18.63
C SER A 530 -14.15 24.13 -18.19
N ASP A 531 -14.72 24.90 -17.25
CA ASP A 531 -13.94 25.78 -16.37
C ASP A 531 -13.13 24.99 -15.35
N ASP A 532 -12.49 25.69 -14.40
CA ASP A 532 -11.85 25.08 -13.23
C ASP A 532 -12.95 24.51 -12.31
N LEU A 533 -13.03 23.18 -12.21
CA LEU A 533 -14.09 22.46 -11.49
C LEU A 533 -13.77 22.19 -10.00
N SER A 534 -12.66 22.71 -9.50
CA SER A 534 -12.26 22.59 -8.09
C SER A 534 -12.92 23.62 -7.18
N ARG A 535 -12.77 23.48 -5.86
CA ARG A 535 -13.18 24.49 -4.87
C ARG A 535 -12.32 25.76 -4.88
N LYS A 536 -11.18 25.73 -5.58
CA LYS A 536 -10.20 26.85 -5.65
C LYS A 536 -9.65 27.27 -4.28
N ILE A 537 -9.54 26.32 -3.34
CA ILE A 537 -9.03 26.57 -1.99
C ILE A 537 -7.52 26.88 -2.07
N ASN A 538 -7.10 27.95 -1.39
CA ASN A 538 -5.68 28.19 -1.14
C ASN A 538 -5.16 27.25 -0.05
N ARG A 539 -4.42 26.19 -0.43
CA ARG A 539 -3.93 25.18 0.51
C ARG A 539 -3.05 25.75 1.63
N ASN A 540 -2.41 26.91 1.40
CA ASN A 540 -1.50 27.50 2.36
C ASN A 540 -2.23 28.24 3.51
N GLU A 541 -3.54 28.43 3.40
CA GLU A 541 -4.41 28.98 4.44
C GLU A 541 -5.05 27.89 5.30
N LEU A 542 -4.88 26.62 4.92
CA LEU A 542 -5.40 25.49 5.68
C LEU A 542 -4.51 25.19 6.91
N LYS A 543 -5.15 24.80 8.00
CA LYS A 543 -4.47 24.54 9.27
C LYS A 543 -3.77 23.18 9.27
N VAL A 544 -2.52 23.17 9.77
CA VAL A 544 -1.78 21.97 10.13
C VAL A 544 -1.33 22.12 11.58
N PHE A 545 -1.41 21.09 12.40
CA PHE A 545 -1.18 21.17 13.85
C PHE A 545 -2.04 22.24 14.55
N GLY A 546 -3.28 22.47 14.04
CA GLY A 546 -4.22 23.44 14.59
C GLY A 546 -3.97 24.92 14.21
N ARG A 547 -2.93 25.22 13.43
CA ARG A 547 -2.55 26.59 13.00
C ARG A 547 -2.18 26.66 11.53
N VAL A 548 -2.25 27.83 10.92
CA VAL A 548 -1.68 28.10 9.60
C VAL A 548 -0.17 28.24 9.76
N LEU A 549 0.60 27.50 8.96
CA LEU A 549 2.06 27.50 9.02
C LEU A 549 2.67 28.38 7.92
N SER A 550 3.85 28.95 8.22
CA SER A 550 4.68 29.64 7.22
C SER A 550 5.02 28.74 6.04
N MET A 551 5.33 29.33 4.90
CA MET A 551 5.91 28.61 3.75
C MET A 551 7.32 28.06 4.03
N ASP A 552 7.99 28.62 5.03
CA ASP A 552 9.33 28.21 5.46
C ASP A 552 9.33 27.03 6.44
N ALA A 553 8.15 26.51 6.82
CA ALA A 553 8.06 25.30 7.64
C ALA A 553 8.73 24.13 6.91
N VAL A 554 9.37 23.23 7.69
CA VAL A 554 10.19 22.14 7.15
C VAL A 554 9.40 21.30 6.13
N ALA A 555 9.94 21.20 4.93
CA ALA A 555 9.38 20.43 3.79
C ALA A 555 7.92 20.76 3.45
N LYS A 556 7.41 21.95 3.78
CA LYS A 556 6.01 22.32 3.53
C LYS A 556 5.66 22.15 2.05
N ASN A 557 4.55 21.44 1.80
CA ASN A 557 4.04 21.02 0.49
C ASN A 557 4.98 20.09 -0.28
N GLY A 558 6.05 19.58 0.33
CA GLY A 558 6.96 18.62 -0.30
C GLY A 558 6.22 17.36 -0.76
N SER A 559 6.53 16.87 -1.95
CA SER A 559 5.94 15.65 -2.54
C SER A 559 4.41 15.60 -2.44
N THR A 560 3.73 16.73 -2.73
CA THR A 560 2.27 16.86 -2.67
C THR A 560 1.76 17.52 -3.94
N SER A 561 0.78 16.90 -4.61
CA SER A 561 0.13 17.45 -5.81
C SER A 561 -0.41 18.86 -5.57
N PRO A 562 -0.56 19.71 -6.60
CA PRO A 562 -1.37 20.90 -6.52
C PRO A 562 -2.77 20.54 -5.98
N TYR A 563 -3.31 21.32 -5.06
CA TYR A 563 -4.63 21.07 -4.48
C TYR A 563 -5.72 21.71 -5.33
N GLY A 564 -6.87 21.04 -5.44
CA GLY A 564 -7.95 21.41 -6.34
C GLY A 564 -7.71 20.86 -7.74
N THR A 565 -7.69 19.55 -7.85
CA THR A 565 -7.49 18.78 -9.11
C THR A 565 -8.57 17.73 -9.26
N ILE A 566 -8.89 17.35 -10.49
CA ILE A 566 -9.77 16.22 -10.79
C ILE A 566 -8.96 14.95 -10.66
N VAL A 567 -9.55 13.93 -10.01
CA VAL A 567 -8.88 12.67 -9.66
C VAL A 567 -9.70 11.44 -10.05
N SER A 568 -10.93 11.64 -10.50
CA SER A 568 -11.74 10.58 -11.08
C SER A 568 -12.63 11.16 -12.17
N LEU A 569 -12.89 10.37 -13.22
CA LEU A 569 -13.66 10.75 -14.39
C LEU A 569 -14.40 9.54 -14.96
N SER A 570 -15.65 9.72 -15.36
CA SER A 570 -16.47 8.71 -16.03
C SER A 570 -17.34 9.34 -17.11
N GLU A 571 -17.30 8.81 -18.33
CA GLU A 571 -18.30 9.04 -19.38
C GLU A 571 -19.37 7.96 -19.25
N SER A 572 -20.65 8.32 -19.35
CA SER A 572 -21.73 7.34 -19.35
C SER A 572 -21.61 6.42 -20.56
N PRO A 573 -21.65 5.09 -20.39
CA PRO A 573 -21.68 4.17 -21.52
C PRO A 573 -23.00 4.23 -22.34
N ILE A 574 -24.02 4.90 -21.79
CA ILE A 574 -25.36 5.01 -22.39
C ILE A 574 -25.53 6.32 -23.16
N ASP A 575 -24.97 7.44 -22.65
CA ASP A 575 -25.09 8.77 -23.27
C ASP A 575 -23.74 9.51 -23.20
N SER A 576 -23.16 9.76 -24.37
CA SER A 576 -21.88 10.46 -24.53
C SER A 576 -21.88 11.93 -24.03
N ASN A 577 -23.04 12.51 -23.76
CA ASN A 577 -23.16 13.86 -23.22
C ASN A 577 -23.11 13.86 -21.68
N PHE A 578 -23.31 12.69 -21.05
CA PHE A 578 -23.31 12.57 -19.60
C PHE A 578 -21.92 12.16 -19.08
N ILE A 579 -21.24 13.13 -18.45
CA ILE A 579 -19.88 12.96 -17.90
C ILE A 579 -19.91 13.41 -16.45
N ALA A 580 -19.24 12.67 -15.58
CA ALA A 580 -19.07 12.99 -14.19
C ALA A 580 -17.58 12.99 -13.80
N VAL A 581 -17.19 13.93 -12.94
CA VAL A 581 -15.83 14.03 -12.41
C VAL A 581 -15.84 14.25 -10.89
N GLY A 582 -14.80 13.73 -10.23
CA GLY A 582 -14.56 13.92 -8.82
C GLY A 582 -13.22 14.60 -8.57
N THR A 583 -13.15 15.40 -7.49
CA THR A 583 -11.95 16.19 -7.17
C THR A 583 -11.27 15.75 -5.87
N ASP A 584 -10.00 16.11 -5.71
CA ASP A 584 -9.22 15.87 -4.50
C ASP A 584 -9.64 16.74 -3.30
N ASP A 585 -10.42 17.81 -3.56
CA ASP A 585 -11.01 18.70 -2.57
C ASP A 585 -12.51 18.44 -2.31
N GLY A 586 -13.01 17.28 -2.78
CA GLY A 586 -14.30 16.71 -2.39
C GLY A 586 -15.51 17.27 -3.12
N LEU A 587 -15.36 17.67 -4.39
CA LEU A 587 -16.47 18.00 -5.26
C LEU A 587 -16.76 16.87 -6.24
N ILE A 588 -18.04 16.68 -6.55
CA ILE A 588 -18.50 15.98 -7.74
C ILE A 588 -19.08 17.04 -8.69
N GLN A 589 -18.74 16.95 -9.96
CA GLN A 589 -19.26 17.82 -10.99
C GLN A 589 -19.82 16.97 -12.13
N ILE A 590 -20.98 17.32 -12.64
CA ILE A 590 -21.71 16.55 -13.64
C ILE A 590 -22.09 17.46 -14.81
N THR A 591 -21.90 16.99 -16.03
CA THR A 591 -22.47 17.58 -17.23
C THR A 591 -23.42 16.59 -17.91
N LYS A 592 -24.54 17.10 -18.43
CA LYS A 592 -25.53 16.32 -19.23
C LYS A 592 -25.62 16.83 -20.66
N ASN A 593 -24.68 17.64 -21.11
CA ASN A 593 -24.64 18.26 -22.43
C ASN A 593 -23.22 18.36 -23.02
N GLY A 594 -22.39 17.36 -22.73
CA GLY A 594 -21.04 17.22 -23.30
C GLY A 594 -20.06 18.29 -22.87
N GLY A 595 -20.22 18.86 -21.67
CA GLY A 595 -19.30 19.85 -21.10
C GLY A 595 -19.74 21.32 -21.25
N GLN A 596 -20.89 21.61 -21.89
CA GLN A 596 -21.36 22.99 -22.06
C GLN A 596 -21.73 23.64 -20.70
N ASN A 597 -22.30 22.86 -19.78
CA ASN A 597 -22.61 23.28 -18.42
C ASN A 597 -22.28 22.17 -17.44
N TRP A 598 -21.82 22.57 -16.24
CA TRP A 598 -21.47 21.65 -15.15
C TRP A 598 -22.29 21.98 -13.90
N ALA A 599 -22.94 20.98 -13.33
CA ALA A 599 -23.65 21.04 -12.07
C ALA A 599 -22.75 20.53 -10.94
N LYS A 600 -22.66 21.31 -9.87
CA LYS A 600 -21.81 21.03 -8.72
C LYS A 600 -22.59 20.33 -7.62
N ILE A 601 -22.06 19.22 -7.11
CA ILE A 601 -22.49 18.54 -5.90
C ILE A 601 -21.36 18.68 -4.86
N ASP A 602 -21.61 19.41 -3.80
CA ASP A 602 -20.58 19.74 -2.78
C ASP A 602 -20.88 19.17 -1.40
N ASN A 603 -21.98 18.48 -1.22
CA ASN A 603 -22.36 17.82 0.01
C ASN A 603 -23.22 16.59 -0.26
N ILE A 604 -22.73 15.44 0.21
CA ILE A 604 -23.49 14.18 0.26
C ILE A 604 -23.68 13.83 1.74
N LYS A 605 -24.94 13.65 2.15
CA LYS A 605 -25.24 13.32 3.55
C LYS A 605 -24.55 12.01 3.96
N GLY A 606 -23.65 12.08 4.92
CA GLY A 606 -22.87 10.93 5.44
C GLY A 606 -21.46 10.83 4.87
N ALA A 607 -21.13 11.57 3.81
CA ALA A 607 -19.76 11.69 3.35
C ALA A 607 -19.01 12.78 4.15
N PRO A 608 -17.76 12.55 4.57
CA PRO A 608 -16.96 13.57 5.23
C PRO A 608 -16.65 14.73 4.25
N SER A 609 -16.61 15.94 4.74
CA SER A 609 -16.28 17.12 3.90
C SER A 609 -14.82 17.09 3.45
N LEU A 610 -14.53 17.63 2.27
CA LEU A 610 -13.19 17.69 1.66
C LEU A 610 -12.56 16.31 1.46
N SER A 611 -13.36 15.25 1.36
CA SER A 611 -12.87 13.89 1.07
C SER A 611 -12.44 13.76 -0.37
N TYR A 612 -11.35 13.07 -0.59
CA TYR A 612 -10.85 12.70 -1.92
C TYR A 612 -11.89 11.83 -2.65
N VAL A 613 -12.35 12.25 -3.82
CA VAL A 613 -13.33 11.48 -4.64
C VAL A 613 -12.56 10.44 -5.44
N ASN A 614 -12.32 9.30 -4.83
CA ASN A 614 -11.38 8.30 -5.34
C ASN A 614 -11.87 7.59 -6.61
N SER A 615 -13.18 7.35 -6.69
CA SER A 615 -13.83 6.72 -7.85
C SER A 615 -15.19 7.33 -8.08
N ILE A 616 -15.52 7.57 -9.33
CA ILE A 616 -16.85 7.90 -9.80
C ILE A 616 -17.17 6.98 -10.97
N TYR A 617 -18.37 6.37 -10.94
CA TYR A 617 -18.75 5.34 -11.88
C TYR A 617 -20.19 5.55 -12.35
N LEU A 618 -20.39 5.68 -13.65
CA LEU A 618 -21.70 5.78 -14.30
C LEU A 618 -22.13 4.39 -14.79
N SER A 619 -23.33 3.97 -14.37
CA SER A 619 -23.82 2.61 -14.63
C SER A 619 -23.87 2.26 -16.12
N LYS A 620 -23.53 1.02 -16.44
CA LYS A 620 -23.66 0.43 -17.78
C LYS A 620 -25.11 0.08 -18.14
N HIS A 621 -26.00 -0.02 -17.15
CA HIS A 621 -27.37 -0.54 -17.31
C HIS A 621 -28.46 0.52 -17.17
N ASP A 622 -28.25 1.57 -16.40
CA ASP A 622 -29.24 2.61 -16.15
C ASP A 622 -28.59 3.99 -16.08
N ILE A 623 -28.99 4.87 -16.98
CA ILE A 623 -28.46 6.26 -17.06
C ILE A 623 -28.68 7.07 -15.79
N ASN A 624 -29.64 6.68 -14.95
CA ASN A 624 -29.92 7.37 -13.71
C ASN A 624 -29.02 6.93 -12.54
N VAL A 625 -28.38 5.76 -12.70
CA VAL A 625 -27.57 5.16 -11.62
C VAL A 625 -26.10 5.58 -11.75
N MET A 626 -25.56 6.00 -10.63
CA MET A 626 -24.13 6.29 -10.47
C MET A 626 -23.65 5.95 -9.08
N TYR A 627 -22.38 5.62 -9.00
CA TYR A 627 -21.69 5.28 -7.74
C TYR A 627 -20.52 6.23 -7.50
N VAL A 628 -20.22 6.48 -6.23
CA VAL A 628 -19.04 7.25 -5.82
C VAL A 628 -18.39 6.63 -4.59
N ALA A 629 -17.06 6.56 -4.60
CA ALA A 629 -16.26 6.19 -3.45
C ALA A 629 -15.42 7.39 -3.00
N PHE A 630 -15.45 7.65 -1.68
CA PHE A 630 -14.61 8.66 -1.05
C PHE A 630 -13.54 8.00 -0.19
N ASN A 631 -12.39 8.65 -0.15
CA ASN A 631 -11.27 8.26 0.66
C ASN A 631 -10.93 9.40 1.63
N HIS A 632 -10.97 9.13 2.94
CA HIS A 632 -10.74 10.13 3.97
C HIS A 632 -9.56 9.78 4.90
N HIS A 633 -8.74 8.76 4.54
CA HIS A 633 -7.62 8.33 5.37
C HIS A 633 -6.61 9.43 5.66
N LYS A 634 -6.38 10.37 4.71
CA LYS A 634 -5.46 11.52 4.91
C LYS A 634 -5.96 12.55 5.92
N TYR A 635 -7.07 12.26 6.59
CA TYR A 635 -7.59 12.97 7.76
C TYR A 635 -7.68 12.06 9.00
N GLY A 636 -7.17 10.81 8.90
CA GLY A 636 -7.20 9.82 9.97
C GLY A 636 -8.54 9.07 10.10
N ASP A 637 -9.37 9.11 9.06
CA ASP A 637 -10.63 8.36 9.00
C ASP A 637 -10.53 7.29 7.91
N PHE A 638 -10.48 6.03 8.32
CA PHE A 638 -10.23 4.87 7.47
C PHE A 638 -11.50 4.12 7.05
N LYS A 639 -12.68 4.66 7.35
CA LYS A 639 -13.95 4.00 7.04
C LYS A 639 -14.18 3.90 5.53
N PRO A 640 -14.89 2.86 5.08
CA PRO A 640 -15.33 2.76 3.71
C PRO A 640 -16.49 3.75 3.48
N TYR A 641 -16.41 4.50 2.39
CA TYR A 641 -17.43 5.45 1.98
C TYR A 641 -17.81 5.18 0.53
N ILE A 642 -18.93 4.45 0.32
CA ILE A 642 -19.53 4.25 -1.00
C ILE A 642 -20.96 4.77 -0.95
N PHE A 643 -21.34 5.52 -1.98
CA PHE A 643 -22.69 6.03 -2.16
C PHE A 643 -23.20 5.69 -3.56
N LYS A 644 -24.52 5.47 -3.65
CA LYS A 644 -25.27 5.26 -4.86
C LYS A 644 -26.27 6.38 -5.05
N SER A 645 -26.40 6.87 -6.28
CA SER A 645 -27.50 7.70 -6.73
C SER A 645 -28.32 6.91 -7.75
N SER A 646 -29.64 7.11 -7.73
CA SER A 646 -30.57 6.52 -8.71
C SER A 646 -31.35 7.60 -9.48
N ASP A 647 -30.87 8.85 -9.44
CA ASP A 647 -31.50 10.04 -10.03
C ASP A 647 -30.47 11.02 -10.62
N GLN A 648 -29.37 10.46 -11.20
CA GLN A 648 -28.29 11.24 -11.83
C GLN A 648 -27.62 12.26 -10.88
N GLY A 649 -27.46 11.90 -9.61
CA GLY A 649 -26.74 12.67 -8.61
C GLY A 649 -27.58 13.67 -7.83
N GLU A 650 -28.90 13.69 -7.96
CA GLU A 650 -29.79 14.60 -7.20
C GLU A 650 -29.92 14.15 -5.73
N SER A 651 -29.96 12.85 -5.49
CA SER A 651 -29.94 12.24 -4.14
C SER A 651 -28.98 11.08 -4.04
N TRP A 652 -28.55 10.76 -2.81
CA TRP A 652 -27.53 9.77 -2.54
C TRP A 652 -27.87 8.94 -1.32
N GLU A 653 -27.64 7.64 -1.40
CA GLU A 653 -27.72 6.69 -0.30
C GLU A 653 -26.36 6.02 -0.05
N SER A 654 -26.01 5.80 1.20
CA SER A 654 -24.80 5.02 1.54
C SER A 654 -25.06 3.54 1.32
N ILE A 655 -24.15 2.89 0.61
CA ILE A 655 -24.14 1.44 0.39
C ILE A 655 -22.91 0.76 1.01
N SER A 656 -22.21 1.42 1.95
CA SER A 656 -21.06 0.84 2.66
C SER A 656 -21.44 -0.31 3.58
N ASN A 657 -22.64 -0.31 4.10
CA ASN A 657 -23.31 -1.36 4.92
C ASN A 657 -22.37 -2.19 5.82
N ASN A 658 -22.13 -3.45 5.47
CA ASN A 658 -21.30 -4.38 6.24
C ASN A 658 -19.85 -4.50 5.75
N LEU A 659 -19.36 -3.55 4.94
CA LEU A 659 -17.92 -3.46 4.68
C LEU A 659 -17.16 -3.26 6.00
N PRO A 660 -15.92 -3.77 6.12
CA PRO A 660 -15.11 -3.55 7.32
C PRO A 660 -14.97 -2.07 7.65
N GLU A 661 -15.07 -1.70 8.93
CA GLU A 661 -14.94 -0.29 9.37
C GLU A 661 -13.56 0.32 9.11
N ARG A 662 -12.54 -0.51 8.89
CA ARG A 662 -11.19 -0.12 8.52
C ARG A 662 -10.90 -0.61 7.11
N GLY A 663 -10.76 0.32 6.19
CA GLY A 663 -10.43 0.01 4.80
C GLY A 663 -11.12 0.98 3.82
N SER A 664 -10.39 2.01 3.37
CA SER A 664 -10.85 2.93 2.33
C SER A 664 -11.21 2.17 1.06
N VAL A 665 -12.22 2.64 0.34
CA VAL A 665 -12.61 2.09 -0.96
C VAL A 665 -11.91 2.86 -2.07
N TYR A 666 -11.29 2.14 -3.00
CA TYR A 666 -10.51 2.72 -4.08
C TYR A 666 -11.22 2.67 -5.44
N SER A 667 -11.92 1.60 -5.72
CA SER A 667 -12.59 1.39 -7.01
C SER A 667 -13.94 0.72 -6.84
N ILE A 668 -14.81 0.95 -7.82
CA ILE A 668 -16.13 0.33 -7.95
C ILE A 668 -16.25 -0.12 -9.39
N GLU A 669 -16.75 -1.32 -9.63
CA GLU A 669 -17.02 -1.86 -10.95
C GLU A 669 -18.36 -2.60 -10.94
N GLU A 670 -19.17 -2.42 -12.01
CA GLU A 670 -20.48 -3.06 -12.19
C GLU A 670 -20.33 -4.20 -13.20
N ASP A 671 -20.92 -5.36 -12.92
CA ASP A 671 -20.95 -6.47 -13.88
C ASP A 671 -21.65 -6.03 -15.19
N HIS A 672 -21.09 -6.44 -16.31
CA HIS A 672 -21.58 -6.02 -17.64
C HIS A 672 -22.90 -6.69 -18.06
N ILE A 673 -23.40 -7.69 -17.31
CA ILE A 673 -24.66 -8.43 -17.59
C ILE A 673 -25.69 -8.23 -16.49
N ASN A 674 -25.30 -8.34 -15.22
CA ASN A 674 -26.20 -8.24 -14.08
C ASN A 674 -25.99 -6.92 -13.33
N LYS A 675 -26.91 -5.98 -13.48
CA LYS A 675 -26.86 -4.64 -12.85
C LYS A 675 -26.78 -4.66 -11.31
N ASP A 676 -27.19 -5.76 -10.68
CA ASP A 676 -27.21 -5.87 -9.21
C ASP A 676 -25.89 -6.45 -8.66
N LEU A 677 -25.03 -6.99 -9.54
CA LEU A 677 -23.71 -7.49 -9.16
C LEU A 677 -22.67 -6.39 -9.32
N ILE A 678 -22.14 -5.93 -8.20
CA ILE A 678 -21.09 -4.91 -8.16
C ILE A 678 -19.89 -5.37 -7.34
N PHE A 679 -18.72 -4.83 -7.65
CA PHE A 679 -17.45 -5.13 -7.00
C PHE A 679 -16.86 -3.85 -6.42
N CYS A 680 -16.13 -3.95 -5.31
CA CYS A 680 -15.31 -2.85 -4.82
C CYS A 680 -13.94 -3.31 -4.35
N GLY A 681 -12.90 -2.55 -4.74
CA GLY A 681 -11.54 -2.70 -4.24
C GLY A 681 -11.32 -1.84 -3.00
N THR A 682 -10.73 -2.43 -1.98
CA THR A 682 -10.48 -1.75 -0.69
C THR A 682 -9.02 -1.81 -0.30
N GLU A 683 -8.67 -1.14 0.80
CA GLU A 683 -7.32 -1.18 1.40
C GLU A 683 -6.87 -2.61 1.79
N PHE A 684 -7.79 -3.53 2.06
CA PHE A 684 -7.45 -4.86 2.58
C PHE A 684 -8.12 -6.00 1.82
N GLY A 685 -8.42 -5.81 0.54
CA GLY A 685 -8.98 -6.85 -0.32
C GLY A 685 -10.10 -6.38 -1.23
N VAL A 686 -10.81 -7.33 -1.82
CA VAL A 686 -11.90 -7.10 -2.77
C VAL A 686 -13.20 -7.72 -2.27
N PHE A 687 -14.30 -6.99 -2.47
CA PHE A 687 -15.63 -7.40 -2.08
C PHE A 687 -16.58 -7.35 -3.28
N PHE A 688 -17.59 -8.20 -3.26
CA PHE A 688 -18.69 -8.14 -4.20
C PHE A 688 -20.02 -8.02 -3.46
N SER A 689 -21.01 -7.42 -4.12
CA SER A 689 -22.39 -7.39 -3.68
C SER A 689 -23.27 -7.91 -4.83
N PRO A 690 -24.09 -8.93 -4.59
CA PRO A 690 -25.02 -9.45 -5.59
C PRO A 690 -26.37 -8.71 -5.59
N ASN A 691 -26.52 -7.64 -4.83
CA ASN A 691 -27.76 -6.89 -4.58
C ASN A 691 -27.52 -5.39 -4.48
N SER A 692 -26.74 -4.84 -5.42
CA SER A 692 -26.50 -3.40 -5.58
C SER A 692 -25.96 -2.69 -4.33
N GLY A 693 -25.15 -3.37 -3.51
CA GLY A 693 -24.51 -2.80 -2.32
C GLY A 693 -25.29 -2.98 -1.01
N GLU A 694 -26.45 -3.66 -1.02
CA GLU A 694 -27.17 -3.94 0.24
C GLU A 694 -26.35 -4.85 1.17
N ARG A 695 -25.63 -5.82 0.61
CA ARG A 695 -24.76 -6.73 1.35
C ARG A 695 -23.50 -7.02 0.59
N TRP A 696 -22.35 -6.95 1.26
CA TRP A 696 -21.04 -7.24 0.71
C TRP A 696 -20.49 -8.56 1.23
N LYS A 697 -19.74 -9.27 0.38
CA LYS A 697 -18.98 -10.46 0.74
C LYS A 697 -17.60 -10.39 0.14
N GLU A 698 -16.60 -10.79 0.92
CA GLU A 698 -15.21 -10.82 0.49
C GLU A 698 -14.95 -11.93 -0.53
N LEU A 699 -14.14 -11.62 -1.55
CA LEU A 699 -13.58 -12.56 -2.53
C LEU A 699 -12.10 -12.84 -2.20
N GLY A 700 -11.83 -13.44 -1.04
CA GLY A 700 -10.46 -13.54 -0.51
C GLY A 700 -9.71 -14.82 -0.90
N ASN A 701 -10.34 -15.82 -1.53
CA ASN A 701 -9.69 -17.12 -1.75
C ASN A 701 -8.50 -17.02 -2.74
N GLY A 702 -7.28 -17.23 -2.26
CA GLY A 702 -6.05 -17.12 -3.05
C GLY A 702 -5.52 -15.68 -3.20
N LEU A 703 -6.16 -14.68 -2.56
CA LEU A 703 -5.68 -13.31 -2.50
C LEU A 703 -5.08 -13.06 -1.10
N PRO A 704 -3.84 -12.57 -0.99
CA PRO A 704 -3.31 -12.12 0.30
C PRO A 704 -4.03 -10.85 0.78
N THR A 705 -3.88 -10.50 2.05
CA THR A 705 -4.25 -9.17 2.53
C THR A 705 -3.42 -8.13 1.77
N ILE A 706 -4.08 -7.32 0.93
CA ILE A 706 -3.44 -6.34 0.06
C ILE A 706 -4.42 -5.25 -0.38
N ALA A 707 -3.93 -4.04 -0.63
CA ALA A 707 -4.75 -2.99 -1.23
C ALA A 707 -5.09 -3.33 -2.69
N VAL A 708 -6.38 -3.39 -2.98
CA VAL A 708 -6.92 -3.48 -4.34
C VAL A 708 -7.26 -2.08 -4.80
N ARG A 709 -6.35 -1.49 -5.56
CA ARG A 709 -6.44 -0.09 -5.97
C ARG A 709 -7.40 0.11 -7.14
N ASP A 710 -7.50 -0.89 -8.01
CA ASP A 710 -8.38 -0.82 -9.16
C ASP A 710 -8.88 -2.19 -9.61
N ILE A 711 -10.00 -2.21 -10.32
CA ILE A 711 -10.67 -3.41 -10.82
C ILE A 711 -11.04 -3.20 -12.30
N ALA A 712 -10.80 -4.21 -13.11
CA ALA A 712 -11.28 -4.25 -14.50
C ALA A 712 -12.00 -5.57 -14.78
N ILE A 713 -12.99 -5.53 -15.66
CA ILE A 713 -13.69 -6.72 -16.16
C ILE A 713 -13.31 -6.92 -17.63
N GLN A 714 -12.81 -8.11 -17.95
CA GLN A 714 -12.70 -8.54 -19.34
C GLN A 714 -14.03 -9.22 -19.75
N GLU A 715 -14.86 -8.47 -20.48
CA GLU A 715 -16.25 -8.83 -20.70
C GLU A 715 -16.43 -10.11 -21.53
N ARG A 716 -15.57 -10.37 -22.55
CA ARG A 716 -15.60 -11.58 -23.39
C ARG A 716 -15.33 -12.85 -22.58
N GLU A 717 -14.37 -12.77 -21.67
CA GLU A 717 -13.94 -13.92 -20.87
C GLU A 717 -14.68 -14.06 -19.54
N ASN A 718 -15.44 -13.03 -19.13
CA ASN A 718 -16.00 -12.90 -17.77
C ASN A 718 -14.93 -13.01 -16.68
N ASP A 719 -13.74 -12.53 -16.97
CA ASP A 719 -12.64 -12.51 -16.00
C ASP A 719 -12.67 -11.21 -15.23
N LEU A 720 -12.43 -11.28 -13.92
CA LEU A 720 -12.27 -10.11 -13.03
C LEU A 720 -10.78 -9.94 -12.75
N ILE A 721 -10.27 -8.74 -12.99
CA ILE A 721 -8.85 -8.43 -12.86
C ILE A 721 -8.64 -7.38 -11.77
N LEU A 722 -7.67 -7.61 -10.89
CA LEU A 722 -7.29 -6.70 -9.81
C LEU A 722 -5.92 -6.10 -10.07
N GLY A 723 -5.82 -4.77 -9.99
CA GLY A 723 -4.59 -4.04 -9.80
C GLY A 723 -4.29 -3.89 -8.30
N THR A 724 -3.26 -4.59 -7.79
CA THR A 724 -2.92 -4.55 -6.38
C THR A 724 -1.70 -3.68 -6.11
N PHE A 725 -1.68 -3.02 -4.96
CA PHE A 725 -0.57 -2.17 -4.58
C PHE A 725 0.46 -2.96 -3.77
N GLY A 726 1.28 -3.75 -4.48
CA GLY A 726 2.38 -4.51 -3.88
C GLY A 726 2.36 -6.03 -4.07
N ARG A 727 1.46 -6.55 -4.94
CA ARG A 727 1.39 -7.99 -5.29
C ARG A 727 1.10 -8.23 -6.77
N GLY A 728 1.32 -7.21 -7.61
CA GLY A 728 1.07 -7.33 -9.05
C GLY A 728 -0.42 -7.45 -9.40
N PHE A 729 -0.71 -8.17 -10.46
CA PHE A 729 -2.07 -8.43 -10.93
C PHE A 729 -2.58 -9.80 -10.50
N TYR A 730 -3.88 -9.84 -10.21
CA TYR A 730 -4.63 -11.08 -9.98
C TYR A 730 -5.79 -11.19 -10.95
N VAL A 731 -6.07 -12.42 -11.40
CA VAL A 731 -7.18 -12.74 -12.30
C VAL A 731 -8.08 -13.78 -11.61
N LEU A 732 -9.36 -13.48 -11.52
CA LEU A 732 -10.40 -14.46 -11.22
C LEU A 732 -11.00 -14.90 -12.55
N ASP A 733 -10.59 -16.07 -13.01
CA ASP A 733 -11.04 -16.63 -14.27
C ASP A 733 -12.52 -17.04 -14.18
N ASP A 734 -13.36 -16.50 -15.03
CA ASP A 734 -14.80 -16.73 -15.13
C ASP A 734 -15.60 -16.56 -13.82
N TYR A 735 -15.84 -15.34 -13.41
CA TYR A 735 -16.65 -15.03 -12.23
C TYR A 735 -18.17 -15.12 -12.48
N SER A 736 -18.63 -15.49 -13.68
CA SER A 736 -20.03 -15.43 -14.09
C SER A 736 -21.01 -16.17 -13.17
N SER A 737 -20.54 -17.18 -12.43
CA SER A 737 -21.33 -17.90 -11.43
C SER A 737 -21.87 -17.00 -10.30
N LEU A 738 -21.22 -15.85 -10.03
CA LEU A 738 -21.66 -14.88 -9.01
C LEU A 738 -22.96 -14.18 -9.41
N ARG A 739 -23.31 -14.11 -10.71
CA ARG A 739 -24.52 -13.46 -11.23
C ARG A 739 -25.81 -14.09 -10.70
N SER A 740 -25.78 -15.40 -10.45
CA SER A 740 -26.94 -16.17 -10.01
C SER A 740 -26.89 -16.55 -8.53
N ILE A 741 -25.94 -16.01 -7.77
CA ILE A 741 -25.72 -16.44 -6.39
C ILE A 741 -26.95 -16.24 -5.50
N ASN A 742 -27.75 -15.19 -5.78
CA ASN A 742 -29.00 -14.91 -5.05
C ASN A 742 -30.07 -15.98 -5.25
N ASP A 743 -30.05 -16.69 -6.38
CA ASP A 743 -31.06 -17.70 -6.71
C ASP A 743 -30.81 -19.02 -6.00
N TYR A 744 -29.57 -19.30 -5.65
CA TYR A 744 -29.15 -20.63 -5.16
C TYR A 744 -29.05 -20.74 -3.64
N TYR A 745 -28.70 -19.69 -2.91
CA TYR A 745 -28.63 -19.81 -1.45
C TYR A 745 -30.01 -19.93 -0.76
N SER A 746 -31.07 -19.54 -1.45
CA SER A 746 -32.46 -19.73 -0.99
C SER A 746 -33.04 -21.09 -1.40
N SER A 747 -32.39 -21.83 -2.32
CA SER A 747 -32.81 -23.12 -2.80
C SER A 747 -31.97 -24.25 -2.23
N SER A 748 -32.57 -25.39 -1.94
CA SER A 748 -31.88 -26.63 -1.49
C SER A 748 -31.23 -27.39 -2.65
N ASN A 749 -31.18 -26.84 -3.86
CA ASN A 749 -30.76 -27.54 -5.06
C ASN A 749 -29.27 -27.32 -5.36
N SER A 750 -28.63 -28.37 -5.84
CA SER A 750 -27.32 -28.27 -6.49
C SER A 750 -27.48 -27.73 -7.90
N ASN A 751 -26.49 -26.95 -8.37
CA ASN A 751 -26.47 -26.40 -9.71
C ASN A 751 -25.09 -26.50 -10.35
N ILE A 752 -25.05 -26.70 -11.66
CA ILE A 752 -23.88 -26.54 -12.50
C ILE A 752 -24.09 -25.29 -13.32
N PHE A 753 -23.16 -24.34 -13.22
CA PHE A 753 -23.21 -23.09 -13.98
C PHE A 753 -22.86 -23.32 -15.45
N ASN A 754 -23.22 -22.38 -16.31
CA ASN A 754 -22.83 -22.43 -17.71
C ASN A 754 -21.32 -22.52 -17.84
N VAL A 755 -20.86 -23.44 -18.67
CA VAL A 755 -19.46 -23.62 -18.94
C VAL A 755 -19.12 -22.80 -20.19
N ARG A 756 -18.15 -21.91 -20.06
CA ARG A 756 -17.59 -21.15 -21.19
C ARG A 756 -16.92 -22.12 -22.19
N ASP A 757 -17.02 -21.81 -23.46
CA ASP A 757 -16.32 -22.56 -24.51
C ASP A 757 -14.80 -22.47 -24.28
N PRO A 758 -14.11 -23.59 -24.07
CA PRO A 758 -12.69 -23.57 -23.79
C PRO A 758 -11.88 -23.26 -25.04
N LEU A 759 -10.88 -22.40 -24.92
CA LEU A 759 -9.90 -22.19 -25.96
C LEU A 759 -8.95 -23.40 -26.02
N MET A 760 -8.80 -23.99 -27.20
CA MET A 760 -7.91 -25.10 -27.45
C MET A 760 -6.64 -24.62 -28.16
N TRP A 761 -5.49 -24.93 -27.58
CA TRP A 761 -4.17 -24.70 -28.20
C TRP A 761 -3.19 -25.77 -27.81
N GLU A 762 -2.16 -25.94 -28.63
CA GLU A 762 -1.04 -26.78 -28.27
C GLU A 762 -0.04 -26.01 -27.42
N LYS A 763 0.39 -26.60 -26.30
CA LYS A 763 1.42 -26.01 -25.44
C LYS A 763 2.77 -26.09 -26.13
N SER A 764 3.41 -24.94 -26.31
CA SER A 764 4.80 -24.85 -26.76
C SER A 764 5.76 -25.08 -25.59
N MET A 765 6.80 -25.85 -25.84
CA MET A 765 7.90 -26.13 -24.87
C MET A 765 9.25 -25.77 -25.48
N PRO A 766 9.56 -24.50 -25.71
CA PRO A 766 10.77 -24.07 -26.40
C PRO A 766 12.06 -24.54 -25.71
N LEU A 767 12.04 -24.75 -24.37
CA LEU A 767 13.17 -25.29 -23.61
C LEU A 767 13.06 -26.82 -23.34
N GLY A 768 12.11 -27.51 -23.98
CA GLY A 768 11.96 -28.97 -23.90
C GLY A 768 11.31 -29.53 -22.63
N LEU A 769 11.17 -28.75 -21.55
CA LEU A 769 10.54 -29.11 -20.29
C LEU A 769 9.50 -28.02 -19.88
N PRO A 770 8.46 -28.38 -19.10
CA PRO A 770 7.52 -27.42 -18.56
C PRO A 770 8.11 -26.61 -17.39
N GLY A 771 7.42 -25.54 -16.99
CA GLY A 771 7.80 -24.69 -15.85
C GLY A 771 9.10 -23.94 -16.10
N LYS A 772 9.94 -23.83 -15.09
CA LYS A 772 11.20 -23.09 -15.16
C LYS A 772 12.28 -23.76 -16.07
N ALA A 773 12.06 -25.02 -16.48
CA ALA A 773 12.97 -25.82 -17.32
C ALA A 773 14.42 -25.77 -16.81
N PHE A 774 15.37 -25.27 -17.62
CA PHE A 774 16.79 -25.19 -17.29
C PHE A 774 17.23 -23.81 -16.80
N GLN A 775 16.28 -22.93 -16.42
CA GLN A 775 16.54 -21.51 -16.08
C GLN A 775 16.94 -21.29 -14.62
N GLY A 776 16.89 -22.31 -13.76
CA GLY A 776 17.15 -22.18 -12.32
C GLY A 776 15.93 -21.69 -11.52
N ASP A 777 16.06 -21.67 -10.19
CA ASP A 777 14.94 -21.39 -9.30
C ASP A 777 14.62 -19.88 -9.20
N ASN A 778 15.56 -19.02 -9.49
CA ASN A 778 15.35 -17.55 -9.54
C ASN A 778 14.62 -17.07 -10.80
N PHE A 779 14.45 -17.94 -11.81
CA PHE A 779 13.63 -17.59 -12.97
C PHE A 779 12.16 -17.42 -12.57
N TYR A 780 11.63 -16.22 -12.76
CA TYR A 780 10.24 -15.92 -12.44
C TYR A 780 9.27 -16.56 -13.45
N SER A 781 8.25 -17.22 -12.91
CA SER A 781 7.18 -17.82 -13.71
C SER A 781 5.88 -17.81 -12.89
N ALA A 782 4.88 -17.08 -13.38
CA ALA A 782 3.55 -17.08 -12.80
C ALA A 782 2.65 -18.19 -13.38
N THR A 783 1.60 -18.52 -12.63
CA THR A 783 0.66 -19.57 -13.00
C THR A 783 -0.08 -19.23 -14.29
N ASN A 784 -0.13 -20.16 -15.22
CA ASN A 784 -0.86 -20.05 -16.48
C ASN A 784 -2.05 -21.01 -16.51
N LEU A 785 -3.21 -20.52 -16.91
CA LEU A 785 -4.36 -21.39 -17.14
C LEU A 785 -4.15 -22.20 -18.42
N GLY A 786 -4.28 -23.52 -18.33
CA GLY A 786 -4.11 -24.42 -19.46
C GLY A 786 -5.32 -24.46 -20.42
N PRO A 787 -5.26 -25.23 -21.53
CA PRO A 787 -6.39 -25.49 -22.44
C PRO A 787 -7.38 -26.44 -21.74
N VAL A 788 -8.20 -25.93 -20.85
CA VAL A 788 -9.14 -26.71 -20.02
C VAL A 788 -10.53 -26.08 -20.07
N ALA A 789 -11.57 -26.92 -19.94
CA ALA A 789 -12.92 -26.47 -19.63
C ALA A 789 -13.07 -26.34 -18.11
N MET A 790 -13.41 -25.17 -17.64
CA MET A 790 -13.63 -24.90 -16.23
C MET A 790 -15.13 -25.07 -15.91
N ILE A 791 -15.42 -25.97 -14.96
CA ILE A 791 -16.80 -26.28 -14.56
C ILE A 791 -17.00 -25.79 -13.13
N THR A 792 -17.79 -24.74 -12.97
CA THR A 792 -18.20 -24.21 -11.67
C THR A 792 -19.55 -24.80 -11.28
N TYR A 793 -19.69 -25.23 -10.02
CA TYR A 793 -20.93 -25.76 -9.50
C TYR A 793 -21.20 -25.27 -8.08
N TYR A 794 -22.47 -25.19 -7.74
CA TYR A 794 -22.94 -24.93 -6.39
C TYR A 794 -23.56 -26.19 -5.79
N HIS A 795 -23.25 -26.44 -4.51
CA HIS A 795 -23.85 -27.57 -3.79
C HIS A 795 -24.14 -27.17 -2.34
N ASN A 796 -25.34 -27.44 -1.88
CA ASN A 796 -25.86 -27.01 -0.57
C ASN A 796 -25.49 -27.97 0.58
N ASP A 797 -25.08 -29.20 0.28
CA ASP A 797 -24.75 -30.19 1.30
C ASP A 797 -23.24 -30.22 1.63
N ASN A 798 -22.92 -30.31 2.91
CA ASN A 798 -21.55 -30.58 3.36
C ASN A 798 -21.15 -32.02 3.06
N PHE A 799 -20.61 -32.28 1.89
CA PHE A 799 -20.01 -33.57 1.58
C PHE A 799 -18.76 -33.81 2.40
N SER A 800 -18.82 -34.86 3.21
CA SER A 800 -17.59 -35.42 3.77
C SER A 800 -17.32 -36.77 3.15
N SER A 801 -16.10 -36.97 2.64
CA SER A 801 -15.70 -38.27 2.11
C SER A 801 -15.82 -39.36 3.18
N LEU A 802 -16.04 -40.59 2.77
CA LEU A 802 -16.04 -41.72 3.70
C LEU A 802 -14.72 -41.79 4.50
N LYS A 803 -13.59 -41.43 3.89
CA LYS A 803 -12.31 -41.30 4.56
C LYS A 803 -12.33 -40.23 5.65
N SER A 804 -12.88 -39.07 5.38
CA SER A 804 -12.97 -37.96 6.34
C SER A 804 -13.92 -38.33 7.51
N LYS A 805 -15.06 -38.96 7.22
CA LYS A 805 -16.00 -39.46 8.24
C LYS A 805 -15.30 -40.47 9.14
N ARG A 806 -14.60 -41.46 8.56
CA ARG A 806 -13.81 -42.45 9.29
C ARG A 806 -12.76 -41.77 10.18
N GLN A 807 -11.92 -40.87 9.60
CA GLN A 807 -10.87 -40.17 10.36
C GLN A 807 -11.44 -39.34 11.52
N LYS A 808 -12.60 -38.71 11.35
CA LYS A 808 -13.27 -37.98 12.43
C LYS A 808 -13.75 -38.95 13.55
N SER A 809 -14.33 -40.07 13.16
CA SER A 809 -14.75 -41.12 14.12
C SER A 809 -13.55 -41.72 14.86
N GLU A 810 -12.45 -42.00 14.15
CA GLU A 810 -11.20 -42.51 14.73
C GLU A 810 -10.60 -41.52 15.73
N LYS A 811 -10.59 -40.22 15.43
CA LYS A 811 -10.15 -39.16 16.35
C LYS A 811 -11.02 -39.10 17.62
N GLU A 812 -12.32 -39.28 17.50
CA GLU A 812 -13.23 -39.32 18.66
C GLU A 812 -13.00 -40.56 19.51
N LEU A 813 -12.76 -41.71 18.88
CA LEU A 813 -12.46 -42.96 19.60
C LEU A 813 -11.15 -42.83 20.38
N ILE A 814 -10.10 -42.33 19.76
CA ILE A 814 -8.79 -42.05 20.38
C ILE A 814 -8.93 -41.09 21.56
N LYS A 815 -9.68 -40.00 21.37
CA LYS A 815 -9.94 -39.01 22.44
C LYS A 815 -10.64 -39.63 23.65
N ASN A 816 -11.45 -40.68 23.45
CA ASN A 816 -12.19 -41.40 24.47
C ASN A 816 -11.45 -42.67 24.95
N ASN A 817 -10.16 -42.85 24.63
CA ASN A 817 -9.35 -44.03 24.93
C ASN A 817 -10.02 -45.35 24.46
N LYS A 818 -10.65 -45.34 23.30
CA LYS A 818 -11.22 -46.51 22.64
C LYS A 818 -10.38 -46.94 21.47
N ASP A 819 -10.35 -48.25 21.20
CA ASP A 819 -9.64 -48.79 20.06
C ASP A 819 -10.24 -48.30 18.74
N VAL A 820 -9.35 -48.01 17.79
CA VAL A 820 -9.72 -47.65 16.42
C VAL A 820 -9.84 -48.96 15.64
N SER A 821 -11.04 -49.30 15.21
CA SER A 821 -11.32 -50.51 14.43
C SER A 821 -11.26 -50.29 12.93
#